data_3fa9173e5d6fa26cafeac4b7abf9bc9f
#
_entry.id   3fa9173e5d6fa26cafeac4b7abf9bc9f
#
_cell.length_a   1.000
_cell.length_b   1.000
_cell.length_c   1.000
_cell.angle_alpha   90.00
_cell.angle_beta   90.00
_cell.angle_gamma   90.00
#
_symmetry.space_group_name_H-M   'P 1'
#
loop_
_entity.id
_entity.type
_entity.pdbx_description
1 polymer ?
#
loop_
_entity_poly.entity_id
_entity_poly.type
_entity_poly.pdbx_seq_one_letter_code
_entity_poly.pdbx_strand_id
1 'polypeptide(L)'
;MTYYRYWGKAKAKGEAVECHLLPYHSLDVAAVGWLLLSPDRPLTQRLAAQLSLEPKQLRNLLVFWLGLHDIGKFSRSFQGLFQPLSSLGLAPPVAQYTYTQRHDRLGAVIWDAKWPDWFENGTLQWPAGWGRTERKALRIVLPVLTAPFFGHHGQPVNAGSIEVDTFFCSDEYSDDLEASRQFIADWANIVPPDWPVEHLCSEEWVYALQTLSWSIAGWATLSDWLGSNKNHFPYLQEKLPLTDYWQIALANAEKALQETGFNSISKPLPYAGMTDWFGKQSIKPTPLQQAAETIEIADMPQLFILEDVTGAGKTEAACILTQRLLAAGHGDGLYFALPTMATSNAMYSRLGNLHRRFYTAESSPSFVLAHGARDLNDDFIAAVATSQPTDLDYTASELSATSRCNQWLADSRKKALLAEVGVGTIDQALMAILPFRHQSLRLYGLARKVLVIDEVHAYDNYMQTLLSQLLAYHARQGGSAILLTATLPHAMRSALMAAWQTGLGQPTTQPQKDDFPLLTHVSVGQPLELPLGSRTEVSRSVEVAWLNEEEQAIEAVLEAVEAGECIAWVRNTVDDAIRAFEAIAARHPDPERCLLFHSRFAMVDRQRIESQVIERLGKDSTPDIRKGQVLISTQVFQESLDCDVDVMISDIAPIDLLIQRAGRLQRHQRGERCLPRLLVLAPPWADDPDEHWLKRTLPGTQAVYRDTSLSWLTQRVLRRLEAIRMPEEARDLIESVYGAVSDDIPDALQAARYEQKGMQRTAGSMANFNALNLEEGYIKSDQWQEEQEIGTRLVDEPTVNVVLLSLTDDNELALWAGESRHADMLSQVKLRQSQATKLTSLSGRYESQWLTLQERYKALKYTQPWLPSDDPNGDYDTQWGVRLGSKEPAP
;
A
#
# COMPACT_ATOMS: atom_id res chain seq x y z
N MET A 1 -30.36 -22.81 29.35
CA MET A 1 -30.01 -22.24 28.08
C MET A 1 -29.10 -23.22 27.37
N THR A 2 -29.50 -23.65 26.19
CA THR A 2 -28.85 -24.74 25.45
C THR A 2 -27.52 -24.32 24.79
N TYR A 3 -27.34 -23.03 24.45
CA TYR A 3 -26.16 -22.52 23.77
C TYR A 3 -24.87 -22.57 24.62
N TYR A 4 -24.89 -22.72 25.93
CA TYR A 4 -23.69 -22.94 26.74
C TYR A 4 -23.05 -24.32 26.54
N ARG A 5 -23.63 -25.15 25.69
CA ARG A 5 -23.08 -26.46 25.32
C ARG A 5 -22.17 -26.38 24.09
N TYR A 6 -21.95 -25.21 23.53
CA TYR A 6 -21.17 -24.99 22.29
C TYR A 6 -19.90 -24.25 22.60
N TRP A 7 -18.80 -24.77 22.08
CA TRP A 7 -17.49 -24.15 22.21
C TRP A 7 -17.19 -23.27 20.98
N GLY A 8 -16.51 -22.13 21.18
CA GLY A 8 -16.08 -21.19 20.13
C GLY A 8 -14.60 -21.28 19.83
N LYS A 9 -13.79 -21.51 20.86
CA LYS A 9 -12.33 -21.69 20.75
C LYS A 9 -11.91 -22.86 21.63
N ALA A 10 -10.85 -23.60 21.23
CA ALA A 10 -10.33 -24.73 21.98
C ALA A 10 -8.80 -24.69 22.04
N LYS A 11 -8.22 -25.26 23.07
CA LYS A 11 -6.77 -25.31 23.30
C LYS A 11 -6.21 -26.71 23.01
N ALA A 12 -4.88 -26.77 22.84
CA ALA A 12 -4.17 -28.03 22.75
C ALA A 12 -4.32 -28.86 24.04
N LYS A 13 -4.26 -30.20 23.94
CA LYS A 13 -4.43 -31.12 25.08
C LYS A 13 -3.45 -30.82 26.22
N GLY A 14 -4.01 -30.73 27.44
CA GLY A 14 -3.22 -30.61 28.69
C GLY A 14 -3.25 -29.23 29.37
N GLU A 15 -3.98 -28.26 28.87
CA GLU A 15 -4.18 -26.98 29.56
C GLU A 15 -5.40 -27.04 30.52
N ALA A 16 -5.33 -26.29 31.63
CA ALA A 16 -6.35 -26.34 32.72
C ALA A 16 -7.74 -25.90 32.27
N VAL A 17 -7.82 -24.97 31.27
CA VAL A 17 -9.09 -24.55 30.65
C VAL A 17 -9.05 -24.97 29.18
N GLU A 18 -9.88 -25.93 28.83
CA GLU A 18 -9.81 -26.63 27.54
C GLU A 18 -10.46 -25.83 26.38
N CYS A 19 -11.52 -25.07 26.66
CA CYS A 19 -12.20 -24.30 25.65
C CYS A 19 -12.79 -22.98 26.16
N HIS A 20 -13.13 -22.10 25.23
CA HIS A 20 -13.93 -20.91 25.46
C HIS A 20 -15.31 -21.11 24.84
N LEU A 21 -16.36 -20.78 25.58
CA LEU A 21 -17.74 -20.99 25.11
C LEU A 21 -18.05 -20.08 23.93
N LEU A 22 -18.78 -20.59 22.96
CA LEU A 22 -19.13 -19.86 21.74
C LEU A 22 -19.86 -18.53 22.01
N PRO A 23 -20.88 -18.47 22.90
CA PRO A 23 -21.52 -17.19 23.20
C PRO A 23 -20.56 -16.17 23.79
N TYR A 24 -19.56 -16.58 24.57
CA TYR A 24 -18.58 -15.66 25.12
C TYR A 24 -17.62 -15.12 24.05
N HIS A 25 -17.12 -16.00 23.19
CA HIS A 25 -16.33 -15.56 22.04
C HIS A 25 -17.09 -14.54 21.17
N SER A 26 -18.36 -14.77 20.92
CA SER A 26 -19.22 -13.83 20.19
C SER A 26 -19.34 -12.49 20.89
N LEU A 27 -19.47 -12.47 22.21
CA LEU A 27 -19.52 -11.23 23.00
C LEU A 27 -18.17 -10.52 23.08
N ASP A 28 -17.06 -11.26 23.13
CA ASP A 28 -15.71 -10.67 23.11
C ASP A 28 -15.47 -9.87 21.82
N VAL A 29 -15.80 -10.47 20.68
CA VAL A 29 -15.69 -9.82 19.38
C VAL A 29 -16.65 -8.62 19.29
N ALA A 30 -17.88 -8.78 19.74
CA ALA A 30 -18.86 -7.71 19.78
C ALA A 30 -18.43 -6.54 20.69
N ALA A 31 -17.77 -6.81 21.81
CA ALA A 31 -17.29 -5.80 22.76
C ALA A 31 -16.16 -4.96 22.13
N VAL A 32 -15.23 -5.59 21.42
CA VAL A 32 -14.21 -4.88 20.66
C VAL A 32 -14.87 -3.97 19.62
N GLY A 33 -15.81 -4.52 18.83
CA GLY A 33 -16.54 -3.75 17.83
C GLY A 33 -17.33 -2.58 18.43
N TRP A 34 -17.94 -2.77 19.59
CA TRP A 34 -18.68 -1.73 20.31
C TRP A 34 -17.83 -0.53 20.66
N LEU A 35 -16.60 -0.76 21.13
CA LEU A 35 -15.67 0.31 21.47
C LEU A 35 -15.03 0.95 20.23
N LEU A 36 -14.77 0.18 19.17
CA LEU A 36 -14.26 0.70 17.90
C LEU A 36 -15.28 1.59 17.17
N LEU A 37 -16.59 1.39 17.38
CA LEU A 37 -17.68 2.22 16.87
C LEU A 37 -18.30 3.10 17.97
N SER A 38 -17.52 3.52 18.95
CA SER A 38 -18.02 4.51 19.93
C SER A 38 -18.57 5.76 19.19
N PRO A 39 -19.75 6.29 19.60
CA PRO A 39 -20.43 7.38 18.89
C PRO A 39 -19.63 8.67 18.75
N ASP A 40 -18.66 8.89 19.62
CA ASP A 40 -17.75 10.03 19.60
C ASP A 40 -16.58 9.92 18.61
N ARG A 41 -16.40 8.72 18.01
CA ARG A 41 -15.33 8.52 17.05
C ARG A 41 -15.66 9.17 15.69
N PRO A 42 -14.72 9.89 15.07
CA PRO A 42 -14.93 10.54 13.78
C PRO A 42 -15.40 9.58 12.68
N LEU A 43 -14.81 8.37 12.63
CA LEU A 43 -15.26 7.36 11.66
C LEU A 43 -16.72 6.96 11.87
N THR A 44 -17.16 6.74 13.13
CA THR A 44 -18.54 6.38 13.45
C THR A 44 -19.49 7.47 13.02
N GLN A 45 -19.14 8.72 13.28
CA GLN A 45 -19.94 9.89 12.87
C GLN A 45 -20.06 9.99 11.35
N ARG A 46 -18.95 9.79 10.61
CA ARG A 46 -18.98 9.81 9.14
C ARG A 46 -19.82 8.67 8.55
N LEU A 47 -19.64 7.43 9.03
CA LEU A 47 -20.44 6.29 8.57
C LEU A 47 -21.92 6.49 8.88
N ALA A 48 -22.25 7.01 10.05
CA ALA A 48 -23.61 7.31 10.45
C ALA A 48 -24.22 8.40 9.55
N ALA A 49 -23.48 9.48 9.28
CA ALA A 49 -23.93 10.54 8.38
C ALA A 49 -24.18 10.03 6.95
N GLN A 50 -23.30 9.18 6.41
CA GLN A 50 -23.47 8.58 5.08
C GLN A 50 -24.70 7.65 4.97
N LEU A 51 -25.08 7.03 6.08
CA LEU A 51 -26.29 6.19 6.16
C LEU A 51 -27.50 6.95 6.71
N SER A 52 -27.39 8.25 6.96
CA SER A 52 -28.43 9.07 7.55
C SER A 52 -28.96 8.50 8.89
N LEU A 53 -28.04 7.95 9.70
CA LEU A 53 -28.34 7.36 10.99
C LEU A 53 -27.71 8.16 12.13
N GLU A 54 -28.30 8.05 13.32
CA GLU A 54 -27.62 8.48 14.53
C GLU A 54 -26.40 7.55 14.82
N PRO A 55 -25.27 8.09 15.30
CA PRO A 55 -24.08 7.28 15.57
C PRO A 55 -24.34 6.11 16.54
N LYS A 56 -25.22 6.28 17.52
CA LYS A 56 -25.61 5.22 18.45
C LYS A 56 -26.44 4.14 17.77
N GLN A 57 -27.35 4.52 16.87
CA GLN A 57 -28.15 3.60 16.09
C GLN A 57 -27.29 2.75 15.17
N LEU A 58 -26.35 3.38 14.43
CA LEU A 58 -25.37 2.67 13.60
C LEU A 58 -24.60 1.63 14.42
N ARG A 59 -24.04 2.03 15.57
CA ARG A 59 -23.28 1.13 16.44
C ARG A 59 -24.15 -0.06 16.88
N ASN A 60 -25.36 0.19 17.40
CA ASN A 60 -26.24 -0.88 17.86
C ASN A 60 -26.57 -1.85 16.72
N LEU A 61 -26.91 -1.33 15.55
CA LEU A 61 -27.18 -2.15 14.36
C LEU A 61 -26.00 -3.03 13.98
N LEU A 62 -24.82 -2.46 13.80
CA LEU A 62 -23.66 -3.21 13.33
C LEU A 62 -23.11 -4.16 14.38
N VAL A 63 -23.09 -3.79 15.65
CA VAL A 63 -22.61 -4.66 16.74
C VAL A 63 -23.54 -5.83 16.99
N PHE A 64 -24.84 -5.66 16.81
CA PHE A 64 -25.78 -6.79 16.85
C PHE A 64 -25.35 -7.89 15.87
N TRP A 65 -25.08 -7.54 14.61
CA TRP A 65 -24.62 -8.47 13.57
C TRP A 65 -23.24 -9.04 13.85
N LEU A 66 -22.35 -8.22 14.38
CA LEU A 66 -21.00 -8.66 14.75
C LEU A 66 -21.05 -9.76 15.84
N GLY A 67 -21.97 -9.69 16.80
CA GLY A 67 -22.21 -10.74 17.77
C GLY A 67 -22.70 -12.07 17.16
N LEU A 68 -23.17 -12.03 15.92
CA LEU A 68 -23.62 -13.23 15.19
C LEU A 68 -22.59 -13.73 14.15
N HIS A 69 -21.39 -13.13 14.05
CA HIS A 69 -20.43 -13.47 13.01
C HIS A 69 -20.08 -14.96 12.94
N ASP A 70 -20.03 -15.62 14.10
CA ASP A 70 -19.66 -17.03 14.29
C ASP A 70 -20.84 -17.97 14.53
N ILE A 71 -22.07 -17.56 14.18
CA ILE A 71 -23.28 -18.38 14.38
C ILE A 71 -23.18 -19.77 13.71
N GLY A 72 -22.37 -19.90 12.66
CA GLY A 72 -22.14 -21.18 11.99
C GLY A 72 -21.36 -22.20 12.86
N LYS A 73 -20.70 -21.76 13.92
CA LYS A 73 -20.06 -22.66 14.89
C LYS A 73 -21.06 -23.44 15.76
N PHE A 74 -22.33 -23.06 15.77
CA PHE A 74 -23.36 -23.88 16.35
C PHE A 74 -23.56 -25.20 15.60
N SER A 75 -23.06 -25.34 14.35
CA SER A 75 -23.20 -26.58 13.59
C SER A 75 -22.56 -27.77 14.28
N ARG A 76 -23.27 -28.91 14.25
CA ARG A 76 -22.76 -30.15 14.79
C ARG A 76 -21.45 -30.58 14.14
N SER A 77 -21.30 -30.27 12.84
CA SER A 77 -20.09 -30.54 12.12
C SER A 77 -18.88 -29.79 12.68
N PHE A 78 -19.01 -28.51 13.05
CA PHE A 78 -17.96 -27.76 13.71
C PHE A 78 -17.70 -28.29 15.13
N GLN A 79 -18.75 -28.52 15.92
CA GLN A 79 -18.62 -29.01 17.30
C GLN A 79 -17.92 -30.38 17.39
N GLY A 80 -17.99 -31.18 16.33
CA GLY A 80 -17.31 -32.48 16.22
C GLY A 80 -15.77 -32.39 16.09
N LEU A 81 -15.20 -31.20 15.82
CA LEU A 81 -13.75 -31.00 15.67
C LEU A 81 -12.99 -31.08 17.00
N PHE A 82 -13.64 -30.86 18.13
CA PHE A 82 -13.03 -30.87 19.43
C PHE A 82 -13.76 -31.79 20.40
N GLN A 83 -12.98 -32.65 21.08
CA GLN A 83 -13.47 -33.53 22.15
C GLN A 83 -12.71 -33.21 23.43
N PRO A 84 -13.36 -32.55 24.41
CA PRO A 84 -12.71 -32.24 25.67
C PRO A 84 -12.41 -33.52 26.47
N LEU A 85 -11.33 -33.52 27.27
CA LEU A 85 -10.99 -34.57 28.19
C LEU A 85 -11.89 -34.56 29.43
N SER A 86 -12.53 -33.43 29.72
CA SER A 86 -13.42 -33.22 30.85
C SER A 86 -14.90 -33.41 30.48
N SER A 87 -15.75 -33.72 31.46
CA SER A 87 -17.21 -33.84 31.30
C SER A 87 -17.87 -32.45 31.31
N LEU A 88 -17.49 -31.55 30.37
CA LEU A 88 -18.03 -30.18 30.30
C LEU A 88 -19.51 -30.09 29.88
N GLY A 89 -20.14 -31.21 29.50
CA GLY A 89 -21.51 -31.23 29.04
C GLY A 89 -21.71 -30.50 27.71
N LEU A 90 -20.66 -30.44 26.89
CA LEU A 90 -20.70 -29.88 25.54
C LEU A 90 -21.58 -30.75 24.61
N ALA A 91 -21.96 -30.17 23.49
CA ALA A 91 -22.68 -30.87 22.45
C ALA A 91 -21.82 -32.01 21.89
N PRO A 92 -22.31 -33.30 21.95
CA PRO A 92 -21.47 -34.43 21.58
C PRO A 92 -21.22 -34.46 20.07
N PRO A 93 -20.04 -34.92 19.61
CA PRO A 93 -19.79 -35.18 18.21
C PRO A 93 -20.74 -36.28 17.70
N VAL A 94 -21.19 -36.15 16.46
CA VAL A 94 -22.06 -37.14 15.80
C VAL A 94 -21.43 -37.46 14.44
N ALA A 95 -21.08 -38.69 14.20
CA ALA A 95 -20.27 -39.15 13.07
C ALA A 95 -20.83 -38.81 11.68
N GLN A 96 -22.13 -38.64 11.56
CA GLN A 96 -22.78 -38.25 10.30
C GLN A 96 -22.52 -36.80 9.88
N TYR A 97 -22.19 -35.92 10.83
CA TYR A 97 -21.94 -34.49 10.55
C TYR A 97 -20.45 -34.25 10.36
N THR A 98 -19.97 -34.30 9.14
CA THR A 98 -18.58 -34.06 8.80
C THR A 98 -18.32 -32.56 8.49
N TYR A 99 -17.25 -31.99 9.02
CA TYR A 99 -16.86 -30.58 8.76
C TYR A 99 -16.19 -30.44 7.41
N THR A 100 -17.00 -30.21 6.37
CA THR A 100 -16.56 -30.04 4.97
C THR A 100 -16.78 -28.61 4.48
N GLN A 101 -17.47 -27.79 5.27
CA GLN A 101 -17.71 -26.37 4.98
C GLN A 101 -17.25 -25.54 6.16
N ARG A 102 -16.65 -24.39 5.86
CA ARG A 102 -16.16 -23.46 6.88
C ARG A 102 -17.32 -22.85 7.66
N HIS A 103 -17.09 -22.57 8.96
CA HIS A 103 -18.10 -22.03 9.87
C HIS A 103 -18.61 -20.63 9.45
N ASP A 104 -17.80 -19.80 8.82
CA ASP A 104 -18.19 -18.50 8.25
C ASP A 104 -19.27 -18.70 7.17
N ARG A 105 -19.05 -19.66 6.25
CA ARG A 105 -20.05 -20.03 5.25
C ARG A 105 -21.29 -20.67 5.88
N LEU A 106 -21.10 -21.54 6.89
CA LEU A 106 -22.23 -22.15 7.61
C LEU A 106 -23.05 -21.10 8.37
N GLY A 107 -22.44 -20.00 8.81
CA GLY A 107 -23.13 -18.83 9.36
C GLY A 107 -24.08 -18.19 8.35
N ALA A 108 -23.65 -17.99 7.12
CA ALA A 108 -24.52 -17.51 6.04
C ALA A 108 -25.64 -18.54 5.72
N VAL A 109 -25.33 -19.83 5.68
CA VAL A 109 -26.29 -20.91 5.40
C VAL A 109 -27.42 -20.95 6.42
N ILE A 110 -27.11 -20.99 7.71
CA ILE A 110 -28.16 -21.04 8.77
C ILE A 110 -28.96 -19.73 8.77
N TRP A 111 -28.30 -18.58 8.56
CA TRP A 111 -29.00 -17.30 8.52
C TRP A 111 -30.00 -17.27 7.37
N ASP A 112 -29.56 -17.51 6.14
CA ASP A 112 -30.42 -17.45 4.94
C ASP A 112 -31.62 -18.40 5.04
N ALA A 113 -31.42 -19.59 5.64
CA ALA A 113 -32.48 -20.58 5.79
C ALA A 113 -33.49 -20.26 6.91
N LYS A 114 -33.05 -19.58 7.98
CA LYS A 114 -33.84 -19.49 9.22
C LYS A 114 -34.27 -18.09 9.63
N TRP A 115 -33.68 -17.00 9.04
CA TRP A 115 -34.07 -15.67 9.45
C TRP A 115 -35.59 -15.37 9.30
N PRO A 116 -36.31 -15.86 8.28
CA PRO A 116 -37.75 -15.61 8.20
C PRO A 116 -38.52 -16.22 9.39
N ASP A 117 -38.17 -17.47 9.75
CA ASP A 117 -38.80 -18.18 10.88
C ASP A 117 -38.51 -17.45 12.20
N TRP A 118 -37.29 -16.89 12.38
CA TRP A 118 -36.92 -16.19 13.61
C TRP A 118 -37.67 -14.85 13.77
N PHE A 119 -38.05 -14.21 12.69
CA PHE A 119 -38.94 -13.05 12.76
C PHE A 119 -40.40 -13.45 12.98
N GLU A 120 -40.85 -14.55 12.37
CA GLU A 120 -42.23 -14.99 12.49
C GLU A 120 -42.57 -15.56 13.89
N ASN A 121 -41.62 -16.24 14.51
CA ASN A 121 -41.79 -16.81 15.85
C ASN A 121 -41.42 -15.83 16.99
N GLY A 122 -41.04 -14.60 16.66
CA GLY A 122 -40.73 -13.54 17.62
C GLY A 122 -39.34 -13.63 18.27
N THR A 123 -38.42 -14.45 17.77
CA THR A 123 -37.00 -14.45 18.19
C THR A 123 -36.36 -13.11 17.90
N LEU A 124 -36.62 -12.57 16.72
CA LEU A 124 -36.36 -11.19 16.34
C LEU A 124 -37.69 -10.46 16.15
N GLN A 125 -37.79 -9.29 16.72
CA GLN A 125 -39.00 -8.50 16.60
C GLN A 125 -39.03 -7.72 15.29
N TRP A 126 -40.16 -7.81 14.58
CA TRP A 126 -40.43 -6.91 13.50
C TRP A 126 -40.52 -5.49 14.03
N PRO A 127 -39.92 -4.51 13.38
CA PRO A 127 -40.10 -3.10 13.72
C PRO A 127 -41.60 -2.74 13.74
N ALA A 128 -42.02 -1.93 14.71
CA ALA A 128 -43.41 -1.57 14.89
C ALA A 128 -43.99 -0.87 13.64
N GLY A 129 -45.18 -1.26 13.24
CA GLY A 129 -45.87 -0.65 12.08
C GLY A 129 -45.50 -1.24 10.72
N TRP A 130 -44.58 -2.23 10.64
CA TRP A 130 -44.22 -2.80 9.36
C TRP A 130 -45.29 -3.67 8.73
N GLY A 131 -45.60 -3.33 7.47
CA GLY A 131 -46.47 -4.09 6.59
C GLY A 131 -45.69 -5.04 5.67
N ARG A 132 -46.38 -5.51 4.63
CA ARG A 132 -45.80 -6.44 3.66
C ARG A 132 -44.66 -5.84 2.81
N THR A 133 -44.75 -4.55 2.51
CA THR A 133 -43.75 -3.83 1.69
C THR A 133 -42.41 -3.76 2.40
N GLU A 134 -42.40 -3.34 3.64
CA GLU A 134 -41.21 -3.19 4.48
C GLU A 134 -40.54 -4.54 4.73
N ARG A 135 -41.33 -5.58 5.00
CA ARG A 135 -40.80 -6.95 5.14
C ARG A 135 -40.15 -7.46 3.86
N LYS A 136 -40.67 -7.06 2.68
CA LYS A 136 -40.06 -7.37 1.39
C LYS A 136 -38.74 -6.64 1.20
N ALA A 137 -38.69 -5.35 1.58
CA ALA A 137 -37.46 -4.56 1.51
C ALA A 137 -36.34 -5.16 2.37
N LEU A 138 -36.66 -5.66 3.56
CA LEU A 138 -35.67 -6.32 4.41
C LEU A 138 -34.98 -7.53 3.73
N ARG A 139 -35.68 -8.26 2.85
CA ARG A 139 -35.09 -9.34 2.06
C ARG A 139 -33.97 -8.87 1.09
N ILE A 140 -34.01 -7.60 0.69
CA ILE A 140 -32.99 -7.00 -0.17
C ILE A 140 -31.83 -6.48 0.68
N VAL A 141 -32.14 -5.89 1.82
CA VAL A 141 -31.17 -5.27 2.71
C VAL A 141 -30.34 -6.28 3.47
N LEU A 142 -30.95 -7.36 3.97
CA LEU A 142 -30.28 -8.34 4.84
C LEU A 142 -29.03 -8.96 4.22
N PRO A 143 -29.02 -9.41 2.97
CA PRO A 143 -27.81 -9.96 2.37
C PRO A 143 -26.64 -8.95 2.34
N VAL A 144 -26.92 -7.68 2.06
CA VAL A 144 -25.92 -6.61 2.06
C VAL A 144 -25.42 -6.33 3.48
N LEU A 145 -26.34 -6.27 4.44
CA LEU A 145 -26.04 -5.96 5.83
C LEU A 145 -25.25 -7.09 6.52
N THR A 146 -25.54 -8.35 6.22
CA THR A 146 -24.96 -9.50 6.91
C THR A 146 -23.67 -10.03 6.29
N ALA A 147 -23.46 -9.82 4.98
CA ALA A 147 -22.27 -10.29 4.26
C ALA A 147 -20.93 -9.90 4.92
N PRO A 148 -20.74 -8.66 5.43
CA PRO A 148 -19.51 -8.26 6.12
C PRO A 148 -19.17 -9.13 7.33
N PHE A 149 -20.17 -9.61 8.06
CA PHE A 149 -19.99 -10.37 9.29
C PHE A 149 -19.71 -11.83 9.03
N PHE A 150 -20.42 -12.45 8.10
CA PHE A 150 -20.12 -13.83 7.70
C PHE A 150 -18.84 -13.93 6.87
N GLY A 151 -18.41 -12.85 6.21
CA GLY A 151 -17.14 -12.77 5.49
C GLY A 151 -15.94 -12.29 6.33
N HIS A 152 -16.03 -12.33 7.67
CA HIS A 152 -15.01 -11.79 8.59
C HIS A 152 -13.62 -12.42 8.46
N HIS A 153 -13.48 -13.58 7.82
CA HIS A 153 -12.20 -14.18 7.48
C HIS A 153 -11.48 -13.55 6.27
N GLY A 154 -11.94 -12.38 5.84
CA GLY A 154 -11.29 -11.52 4.86
C GLY A 154 -11.65 -11.83 3.41
N GLN A 155 -12.70 -12.59 3.19
CA GLN A 155 -13.31 -12.85 1.88
C GLN A 155 -14.82 -12.92 2.02
N PRO A 156 -15.60 -12.37 1.08
CA PRO A 156 -17.03 -12.58 1.06
C PRO A 156 -17.38 -14.08 0.96
N VAL A 157 -18.45 -14.48 1.59
CA VAL A 157 -18.95 -15.85 1.53
C VAL A 157 -20.33 -15.88 0.87
N ASN A 158 -20.68 -17.03 0.29
CA ASN A 158 -21.99 -17.28 -0.29
C ASN A 158 -22.55 -18.60 0.30
N ALA A 159 -23.75 -18.57 0.82
CA ALA A 159 -24.44 -19.76 1.33
C ALA A 159 -24.61 -20.82 0.23
N GLY A 160 -24.95 -20.39 -0.98
CA GLY A 160 -25.22 -21.30 -2.10
C GLY A 160 -26.44 -22.20 -1.85
N SER A 161 -26.42 -23.40 -2.41
CA SER A 161 -27.49 -24.41 -2.27
C SER A 161 -27.23 -25.43 -1.15
N ILE A 162 -26.56 -25.01 -0.08
CA ILE A 162 -26.23 -25.93 1.03
C ILE A 162 -27.44 -26.08 1.93
N GLU A 163 -27.81 -27.34 2.20
CA GLU A 163 -28.90 -27.66 3.13
C GLU A 163 -28.43 -27.64 4.58
N VAL A 164 -29.18 -26.95 5.44
CA VAL A 164 -28.84 -26.76 6.86
C VAL A 164 -28.69 -28.10 7.58
N ASP A 165 -29.61 -29.04 7.34
CA ASP A 165 -29.69 -30.35 8.02
C ASP A 165 -28.46 -31.24 7.72
N THR A 166 -27.66 -30.90 6.73
CA THR A 166 -26.38 -31.57 6.46
C THR A 166 -25.31 -31.29 7.53
N PHE A 167 -25.42 -30.15 8.20
CA PHE A 167 -24.37 -29.66 9.12
C PHE A 167 -24.88 -29.39 10.54
N PHE A 168 -26.19 -29.16 10.71
CA PHE A 168 -26.83 -28.82 11.97
C PHE A 168 -27.77 -29.95 12.40
N CYS A 169 -27.63 -30.36 13.65
CA CYS A 169 -28.48 -31.38 14.24
C CYS A 169 -29.78 -30.78 14.81
N SER A 170 -30.91 -31.42 14.55
CA SER A 170 -32.25 -31.06 15.07
C SER A 170 -32.95 -32.27 15.64
N ASP A 171 -32.34 -32.97 16.61
CA ASP A 171 -32.92 -34.09 17.30
C ASP A 171 -33.40 -33.72 18.73
N GLU A 172 -34.18 -34.65 19.34
CA GLU A 172 -34.81 -34.46 20.67
C GLU A 172 -33.78 -34.17 21.78
N TYR A 173 -32.51 -34.58 21.62
CA TYR A 173 -31.45 -34.45 22.64
C TYR A 173 -30.49 -33.30 22.38
N SER A 174 -30.46 -32.74 21.16
CA SER A 174 -29.48 -31.75 20.76
C SER A 174 -29.94 -31.00 19.53
N ASP A 175 -30.56 -29.89 19.76
CA ASP A 175 -31.04 -29.01 18.69
C ASP A 175 -30.12 -27.79 18.54
N ASP A 176 -29.25 -27.84 17.50
CA ASP A 176 -28.31 -26.79 17.17
C ASP A 176 -29.03 -25.52 16.72
N LEU A 177 -30.17 -25.67 16.04
CA LEU A 177 -30.98 -24.55 15.57
C LEU A 177 -31.67 -23.84 16.72
N GLU A 178 -32.20 -24.60 17.69
CA GLU A 178 -32.80 -24.03 18.88
C GLU A 178 -31.77 -23.34 19.77
N ALA A 179 -30.56 -23.89 19.89
CA ALA A 179 -29.47 -23.26 20.62
C ALA A 179 -29.09 -21.92 19.97
N SER A 180 -28.95 -21.87 18.62
CA SER A 180 -28.71 -20.67 17.87
C SER A 180 -29.80 -19.62 18.07
N ARG A 181 -31.06 -20.05 17.99
CA ARG A 181 -32.24 -19.20 18.20
C ARG A 181 -32.25 -18.58 19.60
N GLN A 182 -32.01 -19.40 20.66
CA GLN A 182 -31.96 -18.88 22.04
C GLN A 182 -30.84 -17.89 22.23
N PHE A 183 -29.66 -18.15 21.64
CA PHE A 183 -28.52 -17.18 21.69
C PHE A 183 -28.89 -15.85 21.01
N ILE A 184 -29.48 -15.89 19.81
CA ILE A 184 -29.91 -14.70 19.08
C ILE A 184 -30.90 -13.87 19.91
N ALA A 185 -31.90 -14.54 20.51
CA ALA A 185 -32.92 -13.88 21.33
C ALA A 185 -32.31 -13.19 22.56
N ASP A 186 -31.44 -13.89 23.27
CA ASP A 186 -30.77 -13.33 24.47
C ASP A 186 -29.80 -12.23 24.11
N TRP A 187 -29.08 -12.38 23.01
CA TRP A 187 -28.19 -11.32 22.48
C TRP A 187 -28.96 -10.06 22.05
N ALA A 188 -30.10 -10.24 21.37
CA ALA A 188 -30.96 -9.12 20.98
C ALA A 188 -31.52 -8.33 22.18
N ASN A 189 -31.63 -8.94 23.36
CA ASN A 189 -32.01 -8.24 24.60
C ASN A 189 -30.85 -7.41 25.18
N ILE A 190 -29.61 -7.76 24.90
CA ILE A 190 -28.40 -7.02 25.37
C ILE A 190 -28.06 -5.88 24.42
N VAL A 191 -27.98 -6.19 23.13
CA VAL A 191 -27.74 -5.23 22.05
C VAL A 191 -28.85 -5.40 21.01
N PRO A 192 -29.95 -4.65 21.14
CA PRO A 192 -31.03 -4.75 20.16
C PRO A 192 -30.58 -4.23 18.78
N PRO A 193 -30.99 -4.90 17.69
CA PRO A 193 -30.81 -4.38 16.35
C PRO A 193 -31.68 -3.13 16.17
N ASP A 194 -31.06 -1.97 16.23
CA ASP A 194 -31.73 -0.69 16.11
C ASP A 194 -32.00 -0.39 14.62
N TRP A 195 -33.11 -0.96 14.12
CA TRP A 195 -33.43 -0.96 12.71
C TRP A 195 -33.65 0.45 12.17
N PRO A 196 -33.05 0.83 11.04
CA PRO A 196 -33.27 2.11 10.38
C PRO A 196 -34.57 2.08 9.55
N VAL A 197 -35.70 2.01 10.23
CA VAL A 197 -37.03 1.76 9.66
C VAL A 197 -37.40 2.70 8.50
N GLU A 198 -36.98 3.97 8.62
CA GLU A 198 -37.30 5.03 7.65
C GLU A 198 -36.52 4.87 6.35
N HIS A 199 -35.39 4.17 6.38
CA HIS A 199 -34.45 4.08 5.26
C HIS A 199 -34.46 2.73 4.52
N LEU A 200 -34.96 1.67 5.12
CA LEU A 200 -34.84 0.30 4.57
C LEU A 200 -35.50 0.10 3.20
N CYS A 201 -36.47 0.93 2.83
CA CYS A 201 -37.12 0.89 1.52
C CYS A 201 -36.44 1.84 0.49
N SER A 202 -35.41 2.59 0.87
CA SER A 202 -34.70 3.51 -0.01
C SER A 202 -33.61 2.79 -0.79
N GLU A 203 -33.69 2.84 -2.12
CA GLU A 203 -32.63 2.32 -3.00
C GLU A 203 -31.31 3.06 -2.79
N GLU A 204 -31.36 4.38 -2.54
CA GLU A 204 -30.18 5.19 -2.27
C GLU A 204 -29.47 4.75 -0.96
N TRP A 205 -30.28 4.46 0.05
CA TRP A 205 -29.75 3.95 1.32
C TRP A 205 -29.11 2.57 1.17
N VAL A 206 -29.75 1.67 0.42
CA VAL A 206 -29.17 0.35 0.12
C VAL A 206 -27.86 0.48 -0.64
N TYR A 207 -27.80 1.38 -1.62
CA TYR A 207 -26.56 1.65 -2.36
C TYR A 207 -25.45 2.21 -1.46
N ALA A 208 -25.78 3.14 -0.55
CA ALA A 208 -24.84 3.63 0.45
C ALA A 208 -24.33 2.50 1.35
N LEU A 209 -25.21 1.62 1.84
CA LEU A 209 -24.83 0.46 2.62
C LEU A 209 -23.94 -0.52 1.84
N GLN A 210 -24.25 -0.79 0.57
CA GLN A 210 -23.40 -1.60 -0.31
C GLN A 210 -21.99 -1.03 -0.40
N THR A 211 -21.88 0.26 -0.67
CA THR A 211 -20.58 0.95 -0.75
C THR A 211 -19.80 0.87 0.57
N LEU A 212 -20.49 1.04 1.71
CA LEU A 212 -19.85 1.01 3.03
C LEU A 212 -19.56 -0.41 3.54
N SER A 213 -20.20 -1.42 2.99
CA SER A 213 -20.07 -2.83 3.45
C SER A 213 -18.63 -3.32 3.44
N TRP A 214 -17.78 -2.83 2.56
CA TRP A 214 -16.34 -3.13 2.52
C TRP A 214 -15.59 -2.63 3.75
N SER A 215 -15.84 -1.38 4.17
CA SER A 215 -15.25 -0.83 5.39
C SER A 215 -15.83 -1.50 6.64
N ILE A 216 -17.11 -1.83 6.62
CA ILE A 216 -17.77 -2.60 7.69
C ILE A 216 -17.13 -4.01 7.80
N ALA A 217 -16.85 -4.68 6.68
CA ALA A 217 -16.16 -5.97 6.69
C ALA A 217 -14.73 -5.88 7.25
N GLY A 218 -14.02 -4.78 6.95
CA GLY A 218 -12.71 -4.53 7.54
C GLY A 218 -12.77 -4.31 9.05
N TRP A 219 -13.76 -3.54 9.52
CA TRP A 219 -14.02 -3.35 10.94
C TRP A 219 -14.41 -4.67 11.63
N ALA A 220 -15.28 -5.48 11.04
CA ALA A 220 -15.67 -6.78 11.57
C ALA A 220 -14.46 -7.72 11.67
N THR A 221 -13.62 -7.78 10.64
CA THR A 221 -12.37 -8.56 10.63
C THR A 221 -11.42 -8.12 11.74
N LEU A 222 -11.21 -6.81 11.94
CA LEU A 222 -10.36 -6.29 13.01
C LEU A 222 -10.92 -6.66 14.40
N SER A 223 -12.24 -6.54 14.55
CA SER A 223 -12.92 -6.86 15.80
C SER A 223 -12.81 -8.35 16.15
N ASP A 224 -12.98 -9.24 15.17
CA ASP A 224 -12.78 -10.68 15.37
C ASP A 224 -11.33 -10.99 15.75
N TRP A 225 -10.37 -10.39 15.07
CA TRP A 225 -8.97 -10.65 15.36
C TRP A 225 -8.57 -10.23 16.77
N LEU A 226 -8.97 -9.05 17.21
CA LEU A 226 -8.67 -8.56 18.56
C LEU A 226 -9.45 -9.34 19.61
N GLY A 227 -10.75 -9.59 19.40
CA GLY A 227 -11.60 -10.34 20.30
C GLY A 227 -11.28 -11.84 20.37
N SER A 228 -10.52 -12.35 19.38
CA SER A 228 -10.01 -13.72 19.37
C SER A 228 -8.69 -13.90 20.13
N ASN A 229 -8.05 -12.84 20.59
CA ASN A 229 -6.74 -12.89 21.23
C ASN A 229 -6.86 -13.34 22.69
N LYS A 230 -6.42 -14.57 23.00
CA LYS A 230 -6.49 -15.16 24.33
C LYS A 230 -5.72 -14.41 25.44
N ASN A 231 -4.73 -13.58 25.07
CA ASN A 231 -4.00 -12.77 26.03
C ASN A 231 -4.88 -11.66 26.62
N HIS A 232 -5.84 -11.18 25.84
CA HIS A 232 -6.81 -10.16 26.25
C HIS A 232 -8.13 -10.79 26.71
N PHE A 233 -8.53 -11.90 26.07
CA PHE A 233 -9.79 -12.61 26.34
C PHE A 233 -9.49 -14.05 26.82
N PRO A 234 -9.20 -14.23 28.11
CA PRO A 234 -8.91 -15.55 28.67
C PRO A 234 -10.12 -16.47 28.54
N TYR A 235 -9.85 -17.74 28.25
CA TYR A 235 -10.91 -18.71 28.04
C TYR A 235 -11.68 -18.97 29.33
N LEU A 236 -12.99 -18.99 29.25
CA LEU A 236 -13.91 -19.22 30.36
C LEU A 236 -14.92 -20.32 30.00
N GLN A 237 -15.06 -21.29 30.90
CA GLN A 237 -16.00 -22.41 30.78
C GLN A 237 -17.16 -22.33 31.81
N GLU A 238 -16.99 -21.48 32.82
CA GLU A 238 -18.07 -21.23 33.81
C GLU A 238 -19.26 -20.56 33.13
N LYS A 239 -20.47 -21.03 33.47
CA LYS A 239 -21.72 -20.53 32.87
C LYS A 239 -22.20 -19.30 33.65
N LEU A 240 -21.92 -18.13 33.11
CA LEU A 240 -22.42 -16.85 33.59
C LEU A 240 -23.59 -16.35 32.72
N PRO A 241 -24.53 -15.57 33.29
CA PRO A 241 -25.50 -14.84 32.46
C PRO A 241 -24.81 -14.01 31.40
N LEU A 242 -25.35 -13.94 30.18
CA LEU A 242 -24.72 -13.17 29.09
C LEU A 242 -24.58 -11.69 29.43
N THR A 243 -25.51 -11.13 30.20
CA THR A 243 -25.43 -9.72 30.69
C THR A 243 -24.21 -9.48 31.55
N ASP A 244 -23.86 -10.45 32.41
CA ASP A 244 -22.71 -10.33 33.31
C ASP A 244 -21.41 -10.52 32.55
N TYR A 245 -21.39 -11.51 31.66
CA TYR A 245 -20.22 -11.71 30.77
C TYR A 245 -19.99 -10.53 29.83
N TRP A 246 -21.05 -9.88 29.34
CA TRP A 246 -20.92 -8.68 28.51
C TRP A 246 -20.09 -7.57 29.19
N GLN A 247 -20.27 -7.37 30.49
CA GLN A 247 -19.47 -6.38 31.25
C GLN A 247 -17.99 -6.79 31.32
N ILE A 248 -17.74 -8.09 31.48
CA ILE A 248 -16.37 -8.65 31.47
C ILE A 248 -15.74 -8.46 30.08
N ALA A 249 -16.47 -8.77 29.02
CA ALA A 249 -16.01 -8.60 27.64
C ALA A 249 -15.68 -7.14 27.30
N LEU A 250 -16.51 -6.18 27.74
CA LEU A 250 -16.25 -4.76 27.56
C LEU A 250 -14.98 -4.30 28.28
N ALA A 251 -14.76 -4.73 29.51
CA ALA A 251 -13.55 -4.40 30.26
C ALA A 251 -12.27 -4.99 29.61
N ASN A 252 -12.37 -6.23 29.13
CA ASN A 252 -11.29 -6.89 28.40
C ASN A 252 -11.01 -6.19 27.06
N ALA A 253 -12.06 -5.79 26.33
CA ALA A 253 -11.95 -5.09 25.07
C ALA A 253 -11.28 -3.71 25.25
N GLU A 254 -11.62 -2.97 26.31
CA GLU A 254 -10.98 -1.68 26.63
C GLU A 254 -9.47 -1.87 26.83
N LYS A 255 -9.07 -2.87 27.63
CA LYS A 255 -7.67 -3.22 27.85
C LYS A 255 -6.99 -3.65 26.55
N ALA A 256 -7.63 -4.49 25.74
CA ALA A 256 -7.10 -4.95 24.45
C ALA A 256 -6.84 -3.78 23.50
N LEU A 257 -7.77 -2.84 23.40
CA LEU A 257 -7.65 -1.66 22.54
C LEU A 257 -6.56 -0.70 23.06
N GLN A 258 -6.42 -0.57 24.39
CA GLN A 258 -5.37 0.24 25.00
C GLN A 258 -3.97 -0.34 24.68
N GLU A 259 -3.78 -1.64 24.88
CA GLU A 259 -2.49 -2.30 24.66
C GLU A 259 -2.12 -2.36 23.16
N THR A 260 -3.10 -2.43 22.27
CA THR A 260 -2.88 -2.43 20.81
C THR A 260 -2.83 -1.04 20.18
N GLY A 261 -3.08 0.03 20.96
CA GLY A 261 -3.05 1.42 20.50
C GLY A 261 -4.29 1.85 19.71
N PHE A 262 -5.38 1.07 19.71
CA PHE A 262 -6.64 1.45 19.05
C PHE A 262 -7.61 2.20 19.96
N ASN A 263 -7.30 2.36 21.25
CA ASN A 263 -8.17 3.06 22.19
C ASN A 263 -8.01 4.60 22.12
N SER A 264 -6.83 5.10 21.80
CA SER A 264 -6.59 6.53 21.76
C SER A 264 -7.21 7.15 20.51
N ILE A 265 -8.09 8.13 20.72
CA ILE A 265 -8.51 9.04 19.65
C ILE A 265 -7.58 10.26 19.78
N SER A 266 -6.59 10.32 18.92
CA SER A 266 -5.73 11.50 18.87
C SER A 266 -6.54 12.69 18.36
N LYS A 267 -6.64 13.75 19.18
CA LYS A 267 -7.38 14.95 18.81
C LYS A 267 -6.55 15.80 17.86
N PRO A 268 -7.05 16.08 16.65
CA PRO A 268 -6.34 16.95 15.72
C PRO A 268 -6.14 18.35 16.32
N LEU A 269 -4.97 18.91 16.06
CA LEU A 269 -4.63 20.28 16.45
C LEU A 269 -4.95 21.22 15.27
N PRO A 270 -5.67 22.32 15.47
CA PRO A 270 -5.82 23.33 14.45
C PRO A 270 -4.48 23.84 13.93
N TYR A 271 -4.39 24.10 12.63
CA TYR A 271 -3.17 24.65 12.04
C TYR A 271 -2.97 26.10 12.51
N ALA A 272 -1.83 26.41 13.11
CA ALA A 272 -1.52 27.73 13.69
C ALA A 272 -0.47 28.52 12.89
N GLY A 273 0.01 28.00 11.76
CA GLY A 273 0.96 28.65 10.87
C GLY A 273 2.31 27.92 10.76
N MET A 274 3.08 28.27 9.73
CA MET A 274 4.39 27.66 9.41
C MET A 274 5.42 27.80 10.55
N THR A 275 5.40 28.92 11.25
CA THR A 275 6.34 29.20 12.36
C THR A 275 6.16 28.21 13.48
N ASP A 276 4.92 27.94 13.87
CA ASP A 276 4.58 26.95 14.89
C ASP A 276 4.92 25.53 14.44
N TRP A 277 4.68 25.26 13.16
CA TRP A 277 4.90 23.93 12.60
C TRP A 277 6.38 23.53 12.50
N PHE A 278 7.26 24.48 12.12
CA PHE A 278 8.68 24.18 11.88
C PHE A 278 9.60 24.73 12.97
N GLY A 279 9.09 25.49 13.97
CA GLY A 279 9.85 25.98 15.13
C GLY A 279 10.97 26.94 14.78
N LYS A 280 10.92 27.60 13.60
CA LYS A 280 11.91 28.57 13.12
C LYS A 280 11.26 29.93 12.95
N GLN A 281 11.80 30.94 13.60
CA GLN A 281 11.23 32.30 13.70
C GLN A 281 11.18 33.10 12.38
N SER A 282 11.67 32.59 11.24
CA SER A 282 11.76 33.33 9.98
C SER A 282 11.57 32.48 8.72
N ILE A 283 10.60 31.55 8.72
CA ILE A 283 10.29 30.82 7.50
C ILE A 283 9.33 31.65 6.66
N LYS A 284 9.76 32.04 5.45
CA LYS A 284 8.87 32.54 4.42
C LYS A 284 8.16 31.35 3.74
N PRO A 285 6.84 31.25 3.81
CA PRO A 285 6.14 30.21 3.08
C PRO A 285 6.34 30.38 1.57
N THR A 286 6.41 29.24 0.87
CA THR A 286 6.38 29.28 -0.59
C THR A 286 4.99 29.67 -1.09
N PRO A 287 4.82 30.11 -2.36
CA PRO A 287 3.48 30.37 -2.90
C PRO A 287 2.53 29.17 -2.75
N LEU A 288 3.02 27.96 -2.98
CA LEU A 288 2.25 26.72 -2.79
C LEU A 288 1.87 26.51 -1.32
N GLN A 289 2.78 26.71 -0.39
CA GLN A 289 2.52 26.61 1.04
C GLN A 289 1.53 27.67 1.51
N GLN A 290 1.66 28.91 1.02
CA GLN A 290 0.70 29.98 1.32
C GLN A 290 -0.69 29.68 0.76
N ALA A 291 -0.78 29.11 -0.45
CA ALA A 291 -2.04 28.64 -1.00
C ALA A 291 -2.65 27.52 -0.12
N ALA A 292 -1.82 26.58 0.32
CA ALA A 292 -2.25 25.53 1.25
C ALA A 292 -2.73 26.05 2.61
N GLU A 293 -2.18 27.17 3.08
CA GLU A 293 -2.62 27.83 4.31
C GLU A 293 -3.98 28.54 4.15
N THR A 294 -4.26 29.08 2.97
CA THR A 294 -5.38 30.01 2.77
C THR A 294 -6.58 29.42 2.03
N ILE A 295 -6.37 28.34 1.25
CA ILE A 295 -7.46 27.73 0.48
C ILE A 295 -8.59 27.30 1.42
N GLU A 296 -9.83 27.49 1.01
CA GLU A 296 -10.99 27.07 1.78
C GLU A 296 -11.06 25.55 1.86
N ILE A 297 -11.28 25.03 3.06
CA ILE A 297 -11.57 23.60 3.30
C ILE A 297 -13.09 23.43 3.28
N ALA A 298 -13.61 22.72 2.29
CA ALA A 298 -15.02 22.42 2.16
C ALA A 298 -15.49 21.41 3.22
N ASP A 299 -16.77 21.43 3.56
CA ASP A 299 -17.34 20.47 4.52
C ASP A 299 -17.73 19.14 3.83
N MET A 300 -16.82 18.61 3.01
CA MET A 300 -17.00 17.37 2.26
C MET A 300 -15.69 16.83 1.72
N PRO A 301 -15.65 15.59 1.17
CA PRO A 301 -14.44 15.02 0.57
C PRO A 301 -13.84 15.91 -0.51
N GLN A 302 -12.53 16.08 -0.49
CA GLN A 302 -11.80 17.00 -1.36
C GLN A 302 -10.56 16.34 -1.92
N LEU A 303 -10.25 16.67 -3.19
CA LEU A 303 -8.99 16.32 -3.83
C LEU A 303 -8.17 17.59 -4.04
N PHE A 304 -6.92 17.56 -3.62
CA PHE A 304 -5.91 18.57 -3.97
C PHE A 304 -4.86 17.95 -4.88
N ILE A 305 -4.53 18.61 -6.00
CA ILE A 305 -3.41 18.24 -6.86
C ILE A 305 -2.41 19.39 -6.79
N LEU A 306 -1.21 19.11 -6.30
CA LEU A 306 -0.14 20.06 -6.10
C LEU A 306 0.94 19.84 -7.16
N GLU A 307 0.93 20.69 -8.20
CA GLU A 307 1.90 20.68 -9.29
C GLU A 307 2.95 21.76 -9.05
N ASP A 308 4.20 21.37 -8.74
CA ASP A 308 5.30 22.31 -8.57
C ASP A 308 6.65 21.58 -8.73
N VAL A 309 7.71 22.33 -9.00
CA VAL A 309 9.07 21.79 -9.16
C VAL A 309 9.55 21.06 -7.92
N THR A 310 10.54 20.21 -8.10
CA THR A 310 11.20 19.53 -6.96
C THR A 310 11.86 20.56 -6.04
N GLY A 311 11.64 20.44 -4.73
CA GLY A 311 12.16 21.38 -3.74
C GLY A 311 11.31 22.64 -3.48
N ALA A 312 10.15 22.77 -4.15
CA ALA A 312 9.21 23.89 -3.92
C ALA A 312 8.40 23.80 -2.61
N GLY A 313 8.58 22.73 -1.82
CA GLY A 313 7.89 22.58 -0.53
C GLY A 313 6.54 21.88 -0.62
N LYS A 314 6.35 21.01 -1.64
CA LYS A 314 5.12 20.22 -1.83
C LYS A 314 4.76 19.37 -0.60
N THR A 315 5.74 18.72 0.01
CA THR A 315 5.51 17.86 1.19
C THR A 315 4.98 18.67 2.36
N GLU A 316 5.57 19.86 2.63
CA GLU A 316 5.08 20.74 3.68
C GLU A 316 3.67 21.26 3.40
N ALA A 317 3.39 21.65 2.14
CA ALA A 317 2.04 22.05 1.72
C ALA A 317 1.02 20.91 1.93
N ALA A 318 1.39 19.67 1.60
CA ALA A 318 0.55 18.50 1.88
C ALA A 318 0.32 18.29 3.38
N CYS A 319 1.34 18.49 4.21
CA CYS A 319 1.20 18.43 5.67
C CYS A 319 0.27 19.52 6.21
N ILE A 320 0.38 20.75 5.70
CA ILE A 320 -0.52 21.86 6.06
C ILE A 320 -1.98 21.52 5.73
N LEU A 321 -2.22 21.09 4.49
CA LEU A 321 -3.57 20.67 4.05
C LEU A 321 -4.07 19.50 4.88
N THR A 322 -3.23 18.50 5.14
CA THR A 322 -3.58 17.35 5.98
C THR A 322 -4.03 17.81 7.36
N GLN A 323 -3.26 18.67 8.04
CA GLN A 323 -3.64 19.16 9.36
C GLN A 323 -4.96 19.92 9.34
N ARG A 324 -5.16 20.77 8.34
CA ARG A 324 -6.41 21.51 8.18
C ARG A 324 -7.60 20.59 7.92
N LEU A 325 -7.43 19.55 7.10
CA LEU A 325 -8.44 18.52 6.86
C LEU A 325 -8.77 17.72 8.12
N LEU A 326 -7.75 17.30 8.88
CA LEU A 326 -7.95 16.60 10.16
C LEU A 326 -8.69 17.48 11.18
N ALA A 327 -8.32 18.75 11.30
CA ALA A 327 -8.98 19.70 12.20
C ALA A 327 -10.44 19.97 11.78
N ALA A 328 -10.76 19.89 10.48
CA ALA A 328 -12.12 19.98 9.96
C ALA A 328 -12.92 18.67 10.07
N GLY A 329 -12.32 17.58 10.59
CA GLY A 329 -13.01 16.29 10.76
C GLY A 329 -13.01 15.37 9.55
N HIS A 330 -12.23 15.69 8.50
CA HIS A 330 -12.16 14.87 7.26
C HIS A 330 -11.23 13.65 7.37
N GLY A 331 -10.77 13.30 8.56
CA GLY A 331 -9.96 12.11 8.81
C GLY A 331 -9.52 12.01 10.26
N ASP A 332 -9.05 10.84 10.66
CA ASP A 332 -8.46 10.56 11.97
C ASP A 332 -6.93 10.55 11.89
N GLY A 333 -6.37 10.55 10.69
CA GLY A 333 -4.95 10.47 10.44
C GLY A 333 -4.61 10.59 8.97
N LEU A 334 -3.38 10.24 8.61
CA LEU A 334 -2.91 10.28 7.23
C LEU A 334 -2.23 8.97 6.82
N TYR A 335 -2.27 8.67 5.53
CA TYR A 335 -1.41 7.70 4.89
C TYR A 335 -0.62 8.37 3.78
N PHE A 336 0.72 8.37 3.91
CA PHE A 336 1.62 8.93 2.91
C PHE A 336 2.12 7.80 2.00
N ALA A 337 1.61 7.77 0.78
CA ALA A 337 1.91 6.76 -0.23
C ALA A 337 3.02 7.25 -1.16
N LEU A 338 4.08 6.48 -1.30
CA LEU A 338 5.25 6.80 -2.10
C LEU A 338 5.52 5.73 -3.16
N PRO A 339 6.20 6.07 -4.27
CA PRO A 339 6.44 5.11 -5.35
C PRO A 339 7.38 3.98 -4.98
N THR A 340 8.34 4.21 -4.07
CA THR A 340 9.38 3.25 -3.71
C THR A 340 9.58 3.11 -2.21
N MET A 341 10.24 2.02 -1.80
CA MET A 341 10.61 1.77 -0.41
C MET A 341 11.65 2.77 0.11
N ALA A 342 12.59 3.17 -0.72
CA ALA A 342 13.65 4.11 -0.36
C ALA A 342 13.06 5.50 -0.06
N THR A 343 12.15 5.98 -0.92
CA THR A 343 11.43 7.25 -0.68
C THR A 343 10.56 7.18 0.56
N SER A 344 9.97 6.01 0.87
CA SER A 344 9.19 5.79 2.09
C SER A 344 10.05 5.92 3.35
N ASN A 345 11.27 5.38 3.36
CA ASN A 345 12.21 5.52 4.47
C ASN A 345 12.60 6.99 4.71
N ALA A 346 12.93 7.72 3.64
CA ALA A 346 13.28 9.13 3.72
C ALA A 346 12.11 9.98 4.25
N MET A 347 10.88 9.69 3.78
CA MET A 347 9.67 10.38 4.24
C MET A 347 9.35 10.04 5.71
N TYR A 348 9.55 8.79 6.13
CA TYR A 348 9.35 8.40 7.51
C TYR A 348 10.26 9.19 8.45
N SER A 349 11.56 9.29 8.14
CA SER A 349 12.50 10.08 8.92
C SER A 349 12.11 11.56 8.96
N ARG A 350 11.60 12.11 7.85
CA ARG A 350 11.15 13.50 7.75
C ARG A 350 9.90 13.76 8.59
N LEU A 351 8.92 12.88 8.54
CA LEU A 351 7.68 12.98 9.32
C LEU A 351 7.86 12.59 10.79
N GLY A 352 8.90 11.82 11.12
CA GLY A 352 9.16 11.36 12.49
C GLY A 352 9.23 12.49 13.53
N ASN A 353 9.72 13.67 13.12
CA ASN A 353 9.76 14.86 13.96
C ASN A 353 8.47 15.71 13.88
N LEU A 354 7.60 15.46 12.91
CA LEU A 354 6.44 16.29 12.61
C LEU A 354 5.11 15.63 12.97
N HIS A 355 5.03 14.29 13.01
CA HIS A 355 3.76 13.56 13.15
C HIS A 355 2.96 13.95 14.40
N ARG A 356 3.66 14.25 15.52
CA ARG A 356 3.00 14.69 16.76
C ARG A 356 2.34 16.05 16.66
N ARG A 357 2.77 16.89 15.70
CA ARG A 357 2.25 18.24 15.53
C ARG A 357 0.88 18.28 14.83
N PHE A 358 0.44 17.17 14.29
CA PHE A 358 -0.93 17.04 13.81
C PHE A 358 -1.97 16.97 14.92
N TYR A 359 -1.53 16.65 16.16
CA TYR A 359 -2.42 16.33 17.27
C TYR A 359 -2.06 17.11 18.53
N THR A 360 -3.01 17.16 19.47
CA THR A 360 -2.79 17.83 20.75
C THR A 360 -1.69 17.14 21.58
N ALA A 361 -1.08 17.87 22.51
CA ALA A 361 0.05 17.38 23.30
C ALA A 361 -0.29 16.15 24.17
N GLU A 362 -1.57 16.00 24.55
CA GLU A 362 -2.07 14.86 25.32
C GLU A 362 -2.27 13.61 24.46
N SER A 363 -2.26 13.75 23.14
CA SER A 363 -2.41 12.64 22.21
C SER A 363 -1.10 11.89 22.01
N SER A 364 -1.19 10.58 21.83
CA SER A 364 -0.07 9.70 21.52
C SER A 364 -0.30 9.00 20.18
N PRO A 365 -0.22 9.73 19.05
CA PRO A 365 -0.53 9.18 17.74
C PRO A 365 0.45 8.07 17.36
N SER A 366 -0.08 6.99 16.85
CA SER A 366 0.71 5.89 16.30
C SER A 366 1.36 6.32 14.98
N PHE A 367 2.67 6.04 14.86
CA PHE A 367 3.47 6.37 13.67
C PHE A 367 4.18 5.12 13.15
N VAL A 368 3.84 4.66 11.96
CA VAL A 368 4.33 3.39 11.42
C VAL A 368 4.83 3.54 9.98
N LEU A 369 6.02 2.99 9.74
CA LEU A 369 6.59 2.81 8.40
C LEU A 369 6.32 1.41 7.87
N ALA A 370 5.93 1.29 6.61
CA ALA A 370 5.70 0.02 5.92
C ALA A 370 6.95 -0.89 5.83
N HIS A 371 8.14 -0.38 6.05
CA HIS A 371 9.41 -1.09 5.96
C HIS A 371 10.30 -1.01 7.19
N GLY A 372 9.86 -0.34 8.24
CA GLY A 372 10.61 -0.19 9.48
C GLY A 372 10.59 -1.46 10.32
N ALA A 373 11.21 -2.56 9.87
CA ALA A 373 11.49 -3.68 10.75
C ALA A 373 12.50 -3.33 11.85
N ARG A 374 13.14 -2.15 11.78
CA ARG A 374 14.16 -1.72 12.75
C ARG A 374 13.61 -1.09 14.02
N ASP A 375 12.40 -0.49 13.97
CA ASP A 375 11.87 0.30 15.09
C ASP A 375 10.48 -0.15 15.55
N LEU A 376 10.07 -1.35 15.18
CA LEU A 376 8.92 -1.96 15.85
C LEU A 376 9.33 -2.29 17.27
N ASN A 377 8.67 -1.60 18.21
CA ASN A 377 8.79 -1.81 19.63
C ASN A 377 8.96 -3.32 19.92
N ASP A 378 10.12 -3.70 20.47
CA ASP A 378 10.46 -5.10 20.78
C ASP A 378 9.36 -5.75 21.65
N ASP A 379 8.65 -4.96 22.44
CA ASP A 379 7.51 -5.39 23.26
C ASP A 379 6.34 -5.90 22.43
N PHE A 380 6.07 -5.30 21.25
CA PHE A 380 4.99 -5.76 20.39
C PHE A 380 5.38 -7.00 19.56
N ILE A 381 6.64 -7.08 19.11
CA ILE A 381 7.17 -8.28 18.47
C ILE A 381 7.24 -9.42 19.51
N ALA A 382 7.61 -9.12 20.76
CA ALA A 382 7.58 -10.11 21.83
C ALA A 382 6.15 -10.58 22.15
N ALA A 383 5.17 -9.68 22.18
CA ALA A 383 3.75 -10.03 22.37
C ALA A 383 3.21 -10.87 21.19
N VAL A 384 3.68 -10.61 19.98
CA VAL A 384 3.34 -11.38 18.76
C VAL A 384 4.11 -12.71 18.71
N ALA A 385 5.38 -12.74 19.12
CA ALA A 385 6.23 -13.93 19.07
C ALA A 385 5.93 -14.94 20.21
N THR A 386 5.41 -14.48 21.34
CA THR A 386 5.01 -15.36 22.46
C THR A 386 3.67 -16.04 22.23
N SER A 387 2.88 -15.64 21.28
CA SER A 387 1.71 -16.40 20.84
C SER A 387 2.15 -17.56 19.93
N GLN A 388 2.70 -18.62 20.51
CA GLN A 388 2.75 -19.91 19.82
C GLN A 388 1.32 -20.30 19.41
N PRO A 389 1.11 -21.01 18.28
CA PRO A 389 -0.19 -21.50 17.88
C PRO A 389 -0.63 -22.55 18.90
N THR A 390 -1.39 -22.11 19.90
CA THR A 390 -1.95 -22.96 20.96
C THR A 390 -3.40 -23.29 20.68
N ASP A 391 -3.98 -22.70 19.62
CA ASP A 391 -5.29 -23.10 19.12
C ASP A 391 -5.12 -24.30 18.18
N LEU A 392 -6.02 -25.28 18.32
CA LEU A 392 -6.05 -26.41 17.40
C LEU A 392 -6.26 -25.91 15.98
N ASP A 393 -5.32 -26.22 15.08
CA ASP A 393 -5.55 -26.12 13.64
C ASP A 393 -6.55 -27.21 13.25
N TYR A 394 -7.78 -26.79 12.98
CA TYR A 394 -8.89 -27.71 12.70
C TYR A 394 -8.77 -28.39 11.34
N THR A 395 -8.08 -27.72 10.40
CA THR A 395 -7.64 -28.28 9.12
C THR A 395 -6.31 -27.63 8.71
N ALA A 396 -5.49 -28.32 7.94
CA ALA A 396 -4.20 -27.78 7.44
C ALA A 396 -4.34 -26.49 6.62
N SER A 397 -5.54 -26.14 6.18
CA SER A 397 -5.86 -24.91 5.44
C SER A 397 -6.37 -23.76 6.30
N GLU A 398 -6.69 -23.99 7.58
CA GLU A 398 -7.25 -22.96 8.49
C GLU A 398 -6.26 -22.60 9.59
N LEU A 399 -5.46 -21.56 9.35
CA LEU A 399 -4.79 -20.85 10.44
C LEU A 399 -5.85 -20.20 11.32
N SER A 400 -5.68 -20.26 12.64
CA SER A 400 -6.63 -19.62 13.58
C SER A 400 -6.67 -18.09 13.32
N ALA A 401 -7.82 -17.46 13.63
CA ALA A 401 -7.99 -16.02 13.51
C ALA A 401 -6.91 -15.26 14.30
N THR A 402 -6.54 -15.76 15.48
CA THR A 402 -5.47 -15.23 16.33
C THR A 402 -4.10 -15.29 15.64
N SER A 403 -3.75 -16.44 15.04
CA SER A 403 -2.49 -16.61 14.30
C SER A 403 -2.41 -15.67 13.10
N ARG A 404 -3.52 -15.50 12.39
CA ARG A 404 -3.62 -14.54 11.27
C ARG A 404 -3.52 -13.08 11.70
N CYS A 405 -4.18 -12.73 12.80
CA CYS A 405 -4.06 -11.40 13.40
C CYS A 405 -2.62 -11.09 13.75
N ASN A 406 -1.95 -11.96 14.48
CA ASN A 406 -0.59 -11.79 14.90
C ASN A 406 0.38 -11.69 13.71
N GLN A 407 0.21 -12.54 12.70
CA GLN A 407 0.98 -12.50 11.46
C GLN A 407 0.74 -11.22 10.68
N TRP A 408 -0.52 -10.77 10.57
CA TRP A 408 -0.88 -9.54 9.86
C TRP A 408 -0.38 -8.30 10.59
N LEU A 409 -0.56 -8.24 11.92
CA LEU A 409 -0.07 -7.15 12.76
C LEU A 409 1.47 -7.14 12.89
N ALA A 410 2.14 -8.27 12.74
CA ALA A 410 3.60 -8.34 12.65
C ALA A 410 4.14 -7.77 11.32
N ASP A 411 3.33 -7.77 10.25
CA ASP A 411 3.70 -7.15 8.99
C ASP A 411 3.55 -5.62 9.08
N SER A 412 4.66 -4.93 9.27
CA SER A 412 4.71 -3.48 9.38
C SER A 412 4.08 -2.75 8.19
N ARG A 413 4.15 -3.36 7.00
CA ARG A 413 3.57 -2.79 5.77
C ARG A 413 2.05 -2.67 5.84
N LYS A 414 1.40 -3.62 6.49
CA LYS A 414 -0.06 -3.63 6.67
C LYS A 414 -0.49 -2.74 7.83
N LYS A 415 0.31 -2.68 8.90
CA LYS A 415 0.05 -1.80 10.05
C LYS A 415 0.03 -0.33 9.70
N ALA A 416 0.87 0.11 8.76
CA ALA A 416 0.93 1.51 8.37
C ALA A 416 -0.43 2.06 7.90
N LEU A 417 -1.31 1.20 7.36
CA LEU A 417 -2.67 1.59 6.99
C LEU A 417 -3.61 1.76 8.19
N LEU A 418 -3.37 1.05 9.29
CA LEU A 418 -4.19 1.15 10.51
C LEU A 418 -3.69 2.22 11.48
N ALA A 419 -2.38 2.54 11.47
CA ALA A 419 -1.80 3.58 12.31
C ALA A 419 -2.38 4.95 11.99
N GLU A 420 -2.43 5.87 12.95
CA GLU A 420 -2.94 7.24 12.71
C GLU A 420 -2.07 7.98 11.70
N VAL A 421 -0.76 7.81 11.76
CA VAL A 421 0.17 8.32 10.75
C VAL A 421 0.91 7.13 10.14
N GLY A 422 0.58 6.82 8.90
CA GLY A 422 1.18 5.73 8.13
C GLY A 422 2.03 6.27 6.97
N VAL A 423 3.21 5.68 6.77
CA VAL A 423 4.04 5.93 5.59
C VAL A 423 4.29 4.59 4.89
N GLY A 424 4.20 4.54 3.59
CA GLY A 424 4.45 3.30 2.86
C GLY A 424 4.40 3.47 1.36
N THR A 425 4.53 2.35 0.63
CA THR A 425 4.42 2.41 -0.83
C THR A 425 2.96 2.50 -1.25
N ILE A 426 2.74 3.09 -2.43
CA ILE A 426 1.42 3.16 -3.07
C ILE A 426 0.80 1.79 -3.27
N ASP A 427 1.62 0.75 -3.50
CA ASP A 427 1.16 -0.63 -3.68
C ASP A 427 0.27 -1.08 -2.52
N GLN A 428 0.57 -0.69 -1.27
CA GLN A 428 -0.23 -1.06 -0.12
C GLN A 428 -1.64 -0.43 -0.14
N ALA A 429 -1.77 0.77 -0.69
CA ALA A 429 -3.07 1.42 -0.88
C ALA A 429 -3.82 0.78 -2.07
N LEU A 430 -3.14 0.51 -3.20
CA LEU A 430 -3.75 -0.12 -4.37
C LEU A 430 -4.24 -1.55 -4.09
N MET A 431 -3.56 -2.29 -3.21
CA MET A 431 -4.04 -3.61 -2.76
C MET A 431 -5.40 -3.56 -2.04
N ALA A 432 -5.86 -2.39 -1.64
CA ALA A 432 -7.17 -2.25 -1.00
C ALA A 432 -8.35 -2.45 -1.95
N ILE A 433 -8.14 -2.26 -3.26
CA ILE A 433 -9.17 -2.42 -4.29
C ILE A 433 -8.99 -3.68 -5.15
N LEU A 434 -8.06 -4.55 -4.80
CA LEU A 434 -7.79 -5.81 -5.48
C LEU A 434 -8.28 -6.99 -4.63
N PRO A 435 -8.65 -8.15 -5.21
CA PRO A 435 -9.24 -9.29 -4.50
C PRO A 435 -8.22 -10.06 -3.66
N PHE A 436 -7.49 -9.37 -2.80
CA PHE A 436 -6.60 -9.97 -1.82
C PHE A 436 -7.34 -10.33 -0.55
N ARG A 437 -6.98 -11.44 0.04
CA ARG A 437 -7.50 -11.80 1.35
C ARG A 437 -7.23 -10.69 2.37
N HIS A 438 -8.26 -10.30 3.12
CA HIS A 438 -8.25 -9.18 4.08
C HIS A 438 -8.01 -7.78 3.45
N GLN A 439 -8.34 -7.59 2.17
CA GLN A 439 -8.28 -6.28 1.55
C GLN A 439 -9.25 -5.27 2.20
N SER A 440 -10.41 -5.75 2.69
CA SER A 440 -11.38 -4.93 3.43
C SER A 440 -10.77 -4.23 4.66
N LEU A 441 -9.78 -4.86 5.29
CA LEU A 441 -9.04 -4.25 6.39
C LEU A 441 -8.18 -3.05 5.94
N ARG A 442 -7.66 -3.10 4.70
CA ARG A 442 -6.96 -1.95 4.10
C ARG A 442 -7.93 -0.83 3.78
N LEU A 443 -9.09 -1.14 3.22
CA LEU A 443 -10.14 -0.14 2.97
C LEU A 443 -10.60 0.53 4.26
N TYR A 444 -10.83 -0.26 5.32
CA TYR A 444 -11.15 0.27 6.65
C TYR A 444 -10.06 1.21 7.17
N GLY A 445 -8.79 0.82 7.01
CA GLY A 445 -7.65 1.66 7.38
C GLY A 445 -7.62 2.98 6.60
N LEU A 446 -7.80 2.92 5.28
CA LEU A 446 -7.79 4.09 4.40
C LEU A 446 -9.01 5.00 4.60
N ALA A 447 -10.20 4.45 4.87
CA ALA A 447 -11.41 5.25 5.14
C ALA A 447 -11.24 6.24 6.31
N ARG A 448 -10.26 5.99 7.18
CA ARG A 448 -9.93 6.86 8.32
C ARG A 448 -8.85 7.90 8.02
N LYS A 449 -8.30 7.95 6.80
CA LYS A 449 -7.10 8.73 6.46
C LYS A 449 -7.37 9.83 5.45
N VAL A 450 -6.60 10.91 5.59
CA VAL A 450 -6.24 11.75 4.44
C VAL A 450 -5.19 10.97 3.65
N LEU A 451 -5.46 10.72 2.37
CA LEU A 451 -4.57 9.97 1.50
C LEU A 451 -3.63 10.92 0.78
N VAL A 452 -2.35 10.93 1.14
CA VAL A 452 -1.32 11.73 0.46
C VAL A 452 -0.54 10.81 -0.48
N ILE A 453 -0.50 11.13 -1.77
CA ILE A 453 0.15 10.31 -2.79
C ILE A 453 1.22 11.14 -3.50
N ASP A 454 2.46 10.69 -3.43
CA ASP A 454 3.59 11.39 -4.03
C ASP A 454 3.96 10.82 -5.41
N GLU A 455 4.51 11.68 -6.27
CA GLU A 455 5.02 11.38 -7.60
C GLU A 455 4.01 10.61 -8.48
N VAL A 456 2.75 11.08 -8.52
CA VAL A 456 1.67 10.38 -9.24
C VAL A 456 1.94 10.19 -10.74
N HIS A 457 2.79 11.01 -11.33
CA HIS A 457 3.21 10.90 -12.72
C HIS A 457 4.08 9.65 -13.00
N ALA A 458 4.73 9.09 -11.98
CA ALA A 458 5.63 7.94 -12.13
C ALA A 458 4.91 6.59 -12.29
N TYR A 459 3.58 6.57 -12.18
CA TYR A 459 2.80 5.33 -12.25
C TYR A 459 2.47 4.96 -13.69
N ASP A 460 2.63 3.66 -14.03
CA ASP A 460 2.21 3.12 -15.31
C ASP A 460 0.67 3.12 -15.47
N ASN A 461 0.18 2.84 -16.67
CA ASN A 461 -1.26 2.88 -16.96
C ASN A 461 -2.09 1.89 -16.14
N TYR A 462 -1.53 0.74 -15.77
CA TYR A 462 -2.19 -0.21 -14.90
C TYR A 462 -2.40 0.40 -13.51
N MET A 463 -1.34 0.93 -12.91
CA MET A 463 -1.38 1.60 -11.62
C MET A 463 -2.25 2.86 -11.64
N GLN A 464 -2.20 3.66 -12.72
CA GLN A 464 -3.03 4.86 -12.88
C GLN A 464 -4.51 4.52 -12.91
N THR A 465 -4.89 3.43 -13.59
CA THR A 465 -6.27 2.95 -13.60
C THR A 465 -6.72 2.49 -12.22
N LEU A 466 -5.89 1.72 -11.51
CA LEU A 466 -6.16 1.35 -10.13
C LEU A 466 -6.24 2.58 -9.21
N LEU A 467 -5.34 3.54 -9.37
CA LEU A 467 -5.35 4.77 -8.59
C LEU A 467 -6.65 5.56 -8.81
N SER A 468 -7.10 5.67 -10.05
CA SER A 468 -8.38 6.34 -10.37
C SER A 468 -9.57 5.68 -9.68
N GLN A 469 -9.62 4.35 -9.66
CA GLN A 469 -10.66 3.61 -8.94
C GLN A 469 -10.54 3.78 -7.41
N LEU A 470 -9.33 3.73 -6.87
CA LEU A 470 -9.09 3.97 -5.45
C LEU A 470 -9.55 5.38 -5.03
N LEU A 471 -9.23 6.40 -5.83
CA LEU A 471 -9.64 7.78 -5.57
C LEU A 471 -11.16 7.95 -5.63
N ALA A 472 -11.82 7.37 -6.63
CA ALA A 472 -13.28 7.41 -6.73
C ALA A 472 -13.94 6.74 -5.52
N TYR A 473 -13.43 5.57 -5.12
CA TYR A 473 -13.94 4.88 -3.94
C TYR A 473 -13.65 5.65 -2.65
N HIS A 474 -12.44 6.21 -2.49
CA HIS A 474 -12.05 6.98 -1.31
C HIS A 474 -12.92 8.24 -1.13
N ALA A 475 -13.21 8.95 -2.23
CA ALA A 475 -14.15 10.07 -2.22
C ALA A 475 -15.55 9.63 -1.76
N ARG A 476 -16.04 8.51 -2.28
CA ARG A 476 -17.36 7.95 -1.93
C ARG A 476 -17.44 7.52 -0.47
N GLN A 477 -16.32 7.06 0.12
CA GLN A 477 -16.22 6.74 1.55
C GLN A 477 -16.13 7.97 2.46
N GLY A 478 -16.16 9.17 1.91
CA GLY A 478 -16.03 10.41 2.69
C GLY A 478 -14.58 10.81 3.01
N GLY A 479 -13.58 10.17 2.38
CA GLY A 479 -12.17 10.50 2.55
C GLY A 479 -11.75 11.69 1.70
N SER A 480 -10.59 12.28 2.01
CA SER A 480 -9.95 13.34 1.21
C SER A 480 -8.55 12.92 0.75
N ALA A 481 -8.09 13.45 -0.39
CA ALA A 481 -6.80 13.08 -0.96
C ALA A 481 -5.98 14.30 -1.39
N ILE A 482 -4.65 14.15 -1.34
CA ILE A 482 -3.66 15.16 -1.77
C ILE A 482 -2.65 14.45 -2.68
N LEU A 483 -2.56 14.89 -3.92
CA LEU A 483 -1.64 14.33 -4.91
C LEU A 483 -0.49 15.30 -5.14
N LEU A 484 0.73 14.78 -5.11
CA LEU A 484 1.96 15.56 -5.32
C LEU A 484 2.62 15.13 -6.61
N THR A 485 3.07 16.09 -7.40
CA THR A 485 3.73 15.81 -8.66
C THR A 485 4.62 16.97 -9.11
N ALA A 486 5.67 16.64 -9.86
CA ALA A 486 6.54 17.64 -10.51
C ALA A 486 6.20 17.81 -11.99
N THR A 487 5.60 16.83 -12.62
CA THR A 487 5.38 16.78 -14.06
C THR A 487 4.09 16.02 -14.38
N LEU A 488 2.95 16.71 -14.50
CA LEU A 488 1.67 16.06 -14.74
C LEU A 488 1.10 16.46 -16.11
N PRO A 489 1.00 15.52 -17.06
CA PRO A 489 0.31 15.78 -18.33
C PRO A 489 -1.17 16.12 -18.11
N HIS A 490 -1.70 16.99 -18.96
CA HIS A 490 -3.11 17.40 -18.94
C HIS A 490 -4.10 16.23 -18.92
N ALA A 491 -3.84 15.23 -19.77
CA ALA A 491 -4.68 14.04 -19.84
C ALA A 491 -4.76 13.28 -18.51
N MET A 492 -3.63 13.19 -17.79
CA MET A 492 -3.59 12.52 -16.50
C MET A 492 -4.30 13.36 -15.44
N ARG A 493 -4.09 14.68 -15.39
CA ARG A 493 -4.81 15.58 -14.47
C ARG A 493 -6.32 15.46 -14.68
N SER A 494 -6.78 15.50 -15.93
CA SER A 494 -8.18 15.31 -16.29
C SER A 494 -8.74 13.98 -15.78
N ALA A 495 -8.00 12.88 -15.96
CA ALA A 495 -8.42 11.56 -15.51
C ALA A 495 -8.56 11.47 -13.98
N LEU A 496 -7.61 12.03 -13.23
CA LEU A 496 -7.64 12.06 -11.76
C LEU A 496 -8.79 12.90 -11.23
N MET A 497 -9.03 14.08 -11.82
CA MET A 497 -10.18 14.93 -11.49
C MET A 497 -11.51 14.22 -11.79
N ALA A 498 -11.63 13.60 -12.96
CA ALA A 498 -12.82 12.86 -13.35
C ALA A 498 -13.10 11.67 -12.42
N ALA A 499 -12.08 10.93 -12.03
CA ALA A 499 -12.22 9.84 -11.08
C ALA A 499 -12.77 10.32 -9.74
N TRP A 500 -12.24 11.42 -9.22
CA TRP A 500 -12.70 12.03 -7.97
C TRP A 500 -14.16 12.49 -8.06
N GLN A 501 -14.50 13.23 -9.13
CA GLN A 501 -15.86 13.71 -9.38
C GLN A 501 -16.86 12.57 -9.53
N THR A 502 -16.45 11.48 -10.21
CA THR A 502 -17.27 10.26 -10.30
C THR A 502 -17.52 9.67 -8.91
N GLY A 503 -16.50 9.63 -8.06
CA GLY A 503 -16.63 9.19 -6.66
C GLY A 503 -17.62 10.04 -5.85
N LEU A 504 -17.67 11.34 -6.11
CA LEU A 504 -18.64 12.27 -5.49
C LEU A 504 -20.04 12.22 -6.14
N GLY A 505 -20.24 11.42 -7.20
CA GLY A 505 -21.50 11.43 -7.96
C GLY A 505 -21.74 12.72 -8.75
N GLN A 506 -20.66 13.43 -9.13
CA GLN A 506 -20.73 14.70 -9.83
C GLN A 506 -20.39 14.54 -11.32
N PRO A 507 -20.89 15.46 -12.17
CA PRO A 507 -20.46 15.52 -13.57
C PRO A 507 -18.95 15.78 -13.65
N THR A 508 -18.30 15.08 -14.59
CA THR A 508 -16.88 15.28 -14.85
C THR A 508 -16.61 16.60 -15.59
N THR A 509 -15.56 17.29 -15.21
CA THR A 509 -15.12 18.55 -15.82
C THR A 509 -13.70 18.42 -16.35
N GLN A 510 -13.38 19.23 -17.36
CA GLN A 510 -12.02 19.28 -17.90
C GLN A 510 -11.22 20.37 -17.20
N PRO A 511 -9.88 20.17 -17.02
CA PRO A 511 -8.98 21.23 -16.58
C PRO A 511 -9.09 22.47 -17.48
N GLN A 512 -9.00 23.64 -16.87
CA GLN A 512 -9.15 24.92 -17.58
C GLN A 512 -7.85 25.72 -17.64
N LYS A 513 -6.89 25.43 -16.75
CA LYS A 513 -5.63 26.15 -16.63
C LYS A 513 -4.44 25.33 -17.12
N ASP A 514 -3.55 26.02 -17.85
CA ASP A 514 -2.30 25.48 -18.36
C ASP A 514 -1.09 25.96 -17.56
N ASP A 515 -1.33 26.72 -16.52
CA ASP A 515 -0.29 27.28 -15.68
C ASP A 515 0.53 26.18 -14.97
N PHE A 516 1.78 26.52 -14.68
CA PHE A 516 2.68 25.75 -13.82
C PHE A 516 3.61 26.73 -13.09
N PRO A 517 3.76 26.67 -11.76
CA PRO A 517 3.12 25.75 -10.80
C PRO A 517 1.61 25.99 -10.64
N LEU A 518 0.86 24.92 -10.24
CA LEU A 518 -0.59 24.96 -10.13
C LEU A 518 -1.09 24.19 -8.91
N LEU A 519 -2.07 24.73 -8.21
CA LEU A 519 -2.87 24.00 -7.25
C LEU A 519 -4.26 23.80 -7.81
N THR A 520 -4.67 22.54 -7.96
CA THR A 520 -6.04 22.17 -8.34
C THR A 520 -6.79 21.64 -7.13
N HIS A 521 -7.96 22.20 -6.82
CA HIS A 521 -8.84 21.77 -5.74
C HIS A 521 -10.18 21.33 -6.30
N VAL A 522 -10.53 20.08 -6.09
CA VAL A 522 -11.80 19.47 -6.53
C VAL A 522 -12.64 19.14 -5.31
N SER A 523 -13.77 19.81 -5.22
CA SER A 523 -14.82 19.57 -4.21
C SER A 523 -16.18 19.58 -4.89
N VAL A 524 -17.22 20.17 -4.31
CA VAL A 524 -18.51 20.37 -4.99
C VAL A 524 -18.41 21.51 -6.01
N GLY A 525 -19.05 21.32 -7.15
CA GLY A 525 -19.14 22.31 -8.19
C GLY A 525 -17.94 22.36 -9.13
N GLN A 526 -17.59 23.55 -9.61
CA GLN A 526 -16.47 23.71 -10.52
C GLN A 526 -15.14 23.62 -9.75
N PRO A 527 -14.17 22.85 -10.24
CA PRO A 527 -12.84 22.81 -9.65
C PRO A 527 -12.19 24.19 -9.59
N LEU A 528 -11.52 24.47 -8.49
CA LEU A 528 -10.70 25.67 -8.36
C LEU A 528 -9.29 25.34 -8.85
N GLU A 529 -8.82 26.02 -9.88
CA GLU A 529 -7.45 25.94 -10.38
C GLU A 529 -6.73 27.26 -10.07
N LEU A 530 -5.77 27.22 -9.17
CA LEU A 530 -5.05 28.37 -8.66
C LEU A 530 -3.62 28.39 -9.22
N PRO A 531 -3.31 29.25 -10.22
CA PRO A 531 -1.94 29.46 -10.66
C PRO A 531 -1.08 30.03 -9.53
N LEU A 532 0.12 29.52 -9.38
CA LEU A 532 1.04 29.91 -8.30
C LEU A 532 2.23 30.68 -8.85
N GLY A 533 2.71 31.65 -8.09
CA GLY A 533 3.96 32.32 -8.38
C GLY A 533 5.16 31.40 -8.17
N SER A 534 6.18 31.54 -9.00
CA SER A 534 7.45 30.86 -8.82
C SER A 534 8.39 31.65 -7.93
N ARG A 535 9.17 30.95 -7.10
CA ARG A 535 10.29 31.57 -6.39
C ARG A 535 11.53 31.59 -7.28
N THR A 536 12.27 32.69 -7.25
CA THR A 536 13.53 32.81 -7.97
C THR A 536 14.57 31.77 -7.53
N GLU A 537 14.52 31.35 -6.25
CA GLU A 537 15.48 30.38 -5.71
C GLU A 537 15.29 28.96 -6.23
N VAL A 538 14.11 28.63 -6.79
CA VAL A 538 13.83 27.32 -7.38
C VAL A 538 13.74 27.39 -8.90
N SER A 539 13.71 28.57 -9.48
CA SER A 539 13.83 28.76 -10.94
C SER A 539 15.22 28.34 -11.39
N ARG A 540 15.29 27.50 -12.41
CA ARG A 540 16.54 26.95 -12.94
C ARG A 540 16.51 26.89 -14.44
N SER A 541 17.66 27.27 -15.01
CA SER A 541 17.95 27.05 -16.42
C SER A 541 19.12 26.08 -16.50
N VAL A 542 18.90 24.92 -17.11
CA VAL A 542 19.93 23.92 -17.35
C VAL A 542 20.16 23.83 -18.85
N GLU A 543 21.36 24.19 -19.29
CA GLU A 543 21.73 24.06 -20.71
C GLU A 543 21.78 22.61 -21.14
N VAL A 544 21.28 22.34 -22.35
CA VAL A 544 21.27 20.99 -22.93
C VAL A 544 22.25 20.93 -24.09
N ALA A 545 23.18 20.00 -23.99
CA ALA A 545 24.09 19.68 -25.08
C ALA A 545 23.97 18.21 -25.47
N TRP A 546 24.41 17.88 -26.70
CA TRP A 546 24.18 16.60 -27.31
C TRP A 546 25.47 15.83 -27.50
N LEU A 547 25.48 14.57 -27.12
CA LEU A 547 26.51 13.58 -27.39
C LEU A 547 25.90 12.49 -28.30
N ASN A 548 26.62 12.06 -29.32
CA ASN A 548 26.09 11.08 -30.27
C ASN A 548 26.78 9.73 -30.18
N GLU A 549 27.88 9.63 -29.45
CA GLU A 549 28.69 8.43 -29.27
C GLU A 549 29.08 8.25 -27.80
N GLU A 550 29.20 7.01 -27.34
CA GLU A 550 29.53 6.68 -25.96
C GLU A 550 30.94 7.16 -25.57
N GLU A 551 31.88 7.15 -26.52
CA GLU A 551 33.25 7.66 -26.29
C GLU A 551 33.24 9.17 -25.96
N GLN A 552 32.39 9.95 -26.64
CA GLN A 552 32.26 11.38 -26.31
C GLN A 552 31.76 11.60 -24.88
N ALA A 553 30.89 10.69 -24.39
CA ALA A 553 30.41 10.75 -23.01
C ALA A 553 31.56 10.41 -22.03
N ILE A 554 32.37 9.41 -22.33
CA ILE A 554 33.52 9.03 -21.51
C ILE A 554 34.54 10.21 -21.47
N GLU A 555 34.83 10.80 -22.61
CA GLU A 555 35.72 12.00 -22.70
C GLU A 555 35.16 13.14 -21.86
N ALA A 556 33.88 13.45 -21.96
CA ALA A 556 33.25 14.51 -21.16
C ALA A 556 33.30 14.22 -19.64
N VAL A 557 33.22 12.94 -19.21
CA VAL A 557 33.46 12.57 -17.80
C VAL A 557 34.88 12.90 -17.39
N LEU A 558 35.87 12.52 -18.19
CA LEU A 558 37.28 12.74 -17.87
C LEU A 558 37.65 14.23 -17.86
N GLU A 559 37.10 15.03 -18.78
CA GLU A 559 37.24 16.47 -18.80
C GLU A 559 36.69 17.13 -17.52
N ALA A 560 35.50 16.71 -17.06
CA ALA A 560 34.91 17.20 -15.81
C ALA A 560 35.77 16.84 -14.59
N VAL A 561 36.33 15.63 -14.57
CA VAL A 561 37.27 15.19 -13.52
C VAL A 561 38.53 16.01 -13.49
N GLU A 562 39.13 16.32 -14.65
CA GLU A 562 40.29 17.16 -14.77
C GLU A 562 40.00 18.61 -14.32
N ALA A 563 38.79 19.12 -14.62
CA ALA A 563 38.32 20.41 -14.13
C ALA A 563 38.04 20.42 -12.61
N GLY A 564 38.06 19.26 -11.97
CA GLY A 564 37.75 19.13 -10.55
C GLY A 564 36.26 19.17 -10.23
N GLU A 565 35.38 19.01 -11.21
CA GLU A 565 33.95 18.97 -11.08
C GLU A 565 33.49 17.56 -10.63
N CYS A 566 32.32 17.48 -9.96
CA CYS A 566 31.69 16.19 -9.74
C CYS A 566 30.60 15.93 -10.80
N ILE A 567 30.60 14.75 -11.34
CA ILE A 567 29.76 14.37 -12.46
C ILE A 567 28.96 13.10 -12.20
N ALA A 568 27.72 13.06 -12.68
CA ALA A 568 26.93 11.85 -12.75
C ALA A 568 26.61 11.48 -14.20
N TRP A 569 26.68 10.19 -14.52
CA TRP A 569 26.17 9.66 -15.78
C TRP A 569 25.02 8.70 -15.50
N VAL A 570 23.81 9.07 -15.90
CA VAL A 570 22.59 8.26 -15.70
C VAL A 570 22.30 7.46 -16.95
N ARG A 571 22.54 6.14 -16.85
CA ARG A 571 22.26 5.18 -17.92
C ARG A 571 20.84 4.61 -17.78
N ASN A 572 20.26 4.11 -18.88
CA ASN A 572 18.92 3.54 -18.85
C ASN A 572 18.91 2.03 -18.53
N THR A 573 20.04 1.33 -18.66
CA THR A 573 20.15 -0.08 -18.27
C THR A 573 21.31 -0.31 -17.31
N VAL A 574 21.20 -1.39 -16.51
CA VAL A 574 22.28 -1.77 -15.59
C VAL A 574 23.52 -2.25 -16.35
N ASP A 575 23.34 -2.97 -17.44
CA ASP A 575 24.47 -3.50 -18.23
C ASP A 575 25.25 -2.35 -18.91
N ASP A 576 24.55 -1.30 -19.40
CA ASP A 576 25.18 -0.09 -19.91
C ASP A 576 25.92 0.68 -18.81
N ALA A 577 25.34 0.73 -17.60
CA ALA A 577 25.97 1.41 -16.46
C ALA A 577 27.27 0.70 -16.02
N ILE A 578 27.27 -0.63 -15.98
CA ILE A 578 28.45 -1.43 -15.65
C ILE A 578 29.56 -1.17 -16.69
N ARG A 579 29.26 -1.25 -18.01
CA ARG A 579 30.25 -0.98 -19.06
C ARG A 579 30.85 0.41 -18.97
N ALA A 580 29.99 1.42 -18.76
CA ALA A 580 30.45 2.80 -18.62
C ALA A 580 31.34 2.96 -17.38
N PHE A 581 30.99 2.33 -16.27
CA PHE A 581 31.82 2.36 -15.07
C PHE A 581 33.20 1.71 -15.29
N GLU A 582 33.28 0.58 -15.96
CA GLU A 582 34.53 -0.10 -16.30
C GLU A 582 35.44 0.78 -17.15
N ALA A 583 34.86 1.38 -18.21
CA ALA A 583 35.61 2.22 -19.14
C ALA A 583 36.17 3.51 -18.45
N ILE A 584 35.39 4.08 -17.51
CA ILE A 584 35.79 5.28 -16.79
C ILE A 584 36.78 4.92 -15.66
N ALA A 585 36.51 3.91 -14.86
CA ALA A 585 37.38 3.51 -13.76
C ALA A 585 38.79 3.12 -14.24
N ALA A 586 38.90 2.54 -15.44
CA ALA A 586 40.20 2.21 -16.07
C ALA A 586 41.01 3.47 -16.49
N ARG A 587 40.38 4.61 -16.69
CA ARG A 587 41.00 5.85 -17.17
C ARG A 587 41.08 6.96 -16.12
N HIS A 588 40.31 6.83 -15.04
CA HIS A 588 40.25 7.81 -13.97
C HIS A 588 41.55 7.84 -13.16
N PRO A 589 42.14 9.02 -12.84
CA PRO A 589 43.36 9.11 -12.06
C PRO A 589 43.31 8.47 -10.67
N ASP A 590 42.11 8.43 -10.07
CA ASP A 590 41.83 7.86 -8.77
C ASP A 590 40.53 7.04 -8.86
N PRO A 591 40.56 5.75 -9.23
CA PRO A 591 39.36 4.91 -9.41
C PRO A 591 38.45 4.82 -8.18
N GLU A 592 38.96 5.08 -6.97
CA GLU A 592 38.16 5.08 -5.75
C GLU A 592 37.14 6.22 -5.70
N ARG A 593 37.31 7.24 -6.54
CA ARG A 593 36.33 8.32 -6.72
C ARG A 593 35.21 7.97 -7.68
N CYS A 594 35.27 6.80 -8.30
CA CYS A 594 34.19 6.30 -9.14
C CYS A 594 33.23 5.45 -8.31
N LEU A 595 31.94 5.75 -8.38
CA LEU A 595 30.87 4.96 -7.77
C LEU A 595 29.93 4.43 -8.85
N LEU A 596 29.51 3.17 -8.67
CA LEU A 596 28.46 2.55 -9.48
C LEU A 596 27.24 2.28 -8.60
N PHE A 597 26.05 2.73 -9.04
CA PHE A 597 24.81 2.60 -8.27
C PHE A 597 23.62 2.17 -9.12
N HIS A 598 23.10 0.97 -8.89
CA HIS A 598 21.95 0.41 -9.60
C HIS A 598 21.17 -0.62 -8.76
N SER A 599 20.12 -1.21 -9.34
CA SER A 599 19.20 -2.12 -8.64
C SER A 599 19.71 -3.54 -8.41
N ARG A 600 20.80 -3.99 -9.08
CA ARG A 600 21.31 -5.37 -8.99
C ARG A 600 22.37 -5.56 -7.90
N PHE A 601 22.33 -4.78 -6.83
CA PHE A 601 23.10 -5.02 -5.61
C PHE A 601 22.24 -5.73 -4.57
N ALA A 602 22.85 -6.59 -3.74
CA ALA A 602 22.24 -7.06 -2.52
C ALA A 602 21.86 -5.87 -1.63
N MET A 603 20.82 -6.00 -0.85
CA MET A 603 20.29 -4.87 -0.07
C MET A 603 21.35 -4.28 0.87
N VAL A 604 22.20 -5.09 1.47
CA VAL A 604 23.31 -4.63 2.33
C VAL A 604 24.29 -3.75 1.58
N ASP A 605 24.70 -4.15 0.38
CA ASP A 605 25.65 -3.41 -0.42
C ASP A 605 24.99 -2.16 -1.01
N ARG A 606 23.73 -2.25 -1.41
CA ARG A 606 22.97 -1.12 -1.88
C ARG A 606 22.87 -0.02 -0.82
N GLN A 607 22.56 -0.37 0.43
CA GLN A 607 22.52 0.60 1.54
C GLN A 607 23.89 1.25 1.79
N ARG A 608 24.98 0.47 1.69
CA ARG A 608 26.34 0.99 1.81
C ARG A 608 26.66 1.98 0.69
N ILE A 609 26.31 1.66 -0.56
CA ILE A 609 26.54 2.53 -1.71
C ILE A 609 25.68 3.79 -1.61
N GLU A 610 24.41 3.69 -1.24
CA GLU A 610 23.54 4.85 -1.00
C GLU A 610 24.14 5.81 0.04
N SER A 611 24.67 5.27 1.14
CA SER A 611 25.33 6.07 2.17
C SER A 611 26.58 6.78 1.60
N GLN A 612 27.39 6.10 0.80
CA GLN A 612 28.55 6.70 0.14
C GLN A 612 28.16 7.80 -0.86
N VAL A 613 27.09 7.61 -1.63
CA VAL A 613 26.59 8.64 -2.56
C VAL A 613 26.11 9.87 -1.78
N ILE A 614 25.40 9.69 -0.67
CA ILE A 614 24.96 10.81 0.18
C ILE A 614 26.17 11.52 0.82
N GLU A 615 27.13 10.78 1.33
CA GLU A 615 28.37 11.35 1.91
C GLU A 615 29.14 12.18 0.90
N ARG A 616 29.33 11.65 -0.33
CA ARG A 616 30.15 12.30 -1.35
C ARG A 616 29.43 13.41 -2.14
N LEU A 617 28.12 13.24 -2.40
CA LEU A 617 27.34 14.13 -3.27
C LEU A 617 26.14 14.79 -2.57
N GLY A 618 25.89 14.47 -1.30
CA GLY A 618 24.77 15.01 -0.53
C GLY A 618 24.99 16.45 -0.08
N LYS A 619 23.99 17.02 0.58
CA LYS A 619 23.94 18.43 0.99
C LYS A 619 25.16 18.86 1.82
N ASP A 620 25.63 18.00 2.70
CA ASP A 620 26.69 18.30 3.66
C ASP A 620 28.09 17.95 3.14
N SER A 621 28.22 17.45 1.89
CA SER A 621 29.52 17.15 1.27
C SER A 621 30.35 18.40 1.03
N THR A 622 31.67 18.33 1.32
CA THR A 622 32.60 19.43 1.16
C THR A 622 33.18 19.51 -0.26
N PRO A 623 33.70 20.66 -0.71
CA PRO A 623 34.35 20.79 -2.03
C PRO A 623 35.46 19.76 -2.27
N ASP A 624 36.29 19.46 -1.25
CA ASP A 624 37.39 18.53 -1.36
C ASP A 624 36.92 17.08 -1.56
N ILE A 625 35.85 16.69 -0.88
CA ILE A 625 35.23 15.38 -1.07
C ILE A 625 34.64 15.25 -2.48
N ARG A 626 33.98 16.31 -2.96
CA ARG A 626 33.29 16.35 -4.26
C ARG A 626 34.22 16.34 -5.46
N LYS A 627 35.42 16.90 -5.30
CA LYS A 627 36.34 17.12 -6.39
C LYS A 627 36.67 15.85 -7.16
N GLY A 628 36.33 15.82 -8.46
CA GLY A 628 36.60 14.68 -9.35
C GLY A 628 35.78 13.43 -8.99
N GLN A 629 34.68 13.53 -8.25
CA GLN A 629 33.80 12.41 -8.00
C GLN A 629 32.98 12.06 -9.24
N VAL A 630 32.91 10.79 -9.57
CA VAL A 630 32.12 10.25 -10.68
C VAL A 630 31.09 9.28 -10.13
N LEU A 631 29.84 9.49 -10.48
CA LEU A 631 28.76 8.56 -10.19
C LEU A 631 28.16 8.02 -11.49
N ILE A 632 28.31 6.73 -11.75
CA ILE A 632 27.58 6.05 -12.80
C ILE A 632 26.38 5.38 -12.18
N SER A 633 25.18 5.67 -12.70
CA SER A 633 23.95 5.17 -12.08
C SER A 633 22.87 4.86 -13.11
N THR A 634 21.82 4.22 -12.66
CA THR A 634 20.57 4.09 -13.41
C THR A 634 19.50 5.00 -12.82
N GLN A 635 18.22 4.75 -13.15
CA GLN A 635 17.08 5.56 -12.64
C GLN A 635 17.03 5.64 -11.11
N VAL A 636 17.68 4.75 -10.38
CA VAL A 636 17.74 4.79 -8.90
C VAL A 636 18.31 6.10 -8.35
N PHE A 637 19.14 6.80 -9.12
CA PHE A 637 19.69 8.09 -8.73
C PHE A 637 18.64 9.20 -8.65
N GLN A 638 17.67 9.19 -9.56
CA GLN A 638 16.65 10.24 -9.65
C GLN A 638 15.55 10.11 -8.61
N GLU A 639 15.33 8.89 -8.05
CA GLU A 639 14.15 8.61 -7.25
C GLU A 639 14.34 8.81 -5.75
N SER A 640 15.53 8.56 -5.19
CA SER A 640 15.63 8.37 -3.73
C SER A 640 16.68 9.24 -3.01
N LEU A 641 17.58 9.91 -3.70
CA LEU A 641 18.74 10.54 -3.06
C LEU A 641 18.67 12.08 -3.07
N ASP A 642 18.93 12.70 -1.91
CA ASP A 642 19.12 14.15 -1.80
C ASP A 642 20.58 14.53 -2.04
N CYS A 643 20.99 14.45 -3.30
CA CYS A 643 22.33 14.77 -3.75
C CYS A 643 22.29 15.72 -4.94
N ASP A 644 23.43 16.34 -5.24
CA ASP A 644 23.61 17.17 -6.41
C ASP A 644 24.99 16.95 -7.06
N VAL A 645 25.06 17.24 -8.36
CA VAL A 645 26.29 17.20 -9.14
C VAL A 645 26.48 18.48 -9.91
N ASP A 646 27.71 18.74 -10.35
CA ASP A 646 28.05 19.95 -11.08
C ASP A 646 27.70 19.82 -12.58
N VAL A 647 27.97 18.63 -13.15
CA VAL A 647 27.66 18.25 -14.54
C VAL A 647 26.91 16.92 -14.54
N MET A 648 26.02 16.72 -15.49
CA MET A 648 25.33 15.46 -15.66
C MET A 648 25.33 15.01 -17.12
N ILE A 649 25.62 13.74 -17.33
CA ILE A 649 25.33 13.04 -18.58
C ILE A 649 24.08 12.17 -18.36
N SER A 650 23.22 12.14 -19.36
CA SER A 650 22.04 11.28 -19.35
C SER A 650 21.87 10.60 -20.71
N ASP A 651 21.64 9.30 -20.73
CA ASP A 651 21.05 8.71 -21.92
C ASP A 651 19.70 9.36 -22.19
N ILE A 652 19.33 9.52 -23.48
CA ILE A 652 18.02 10.05 -23.85
C ILE A 652 16.89 9.27 -23.16
N ALA A 653 15.92 9.98 -22.63
CA ALA A 653 14.76 9.43 -21.93
C ALA A 653 13.55 10.32 -22.18
N PRO A 654 12.33 9.90 -21.86
CA PRO A 654 11.14 10.76 -21.84
C PRO A 654 11.39 12.05 -21.05
N ILE A 655 10.75 13.14 -21.48
CA ILE A 655 11.05 14.50 -21.01
C ILE A 655 10.88 14.67 -19.49
N ASP A 656 9.89 14.04 -18.89
CA ASP A 656 9.64 14.05 -17.46
C ASP A 656 10.83 13.52 -16.65
N LEU A 657 11.47 12.46 -17.14
CA LEU A 657 12.66 11.88 -16.53
C LEU A 657 13.88 12.81 -16.69
N LEU A 658 14.04 13.44 -17.85
CA LEU A 658 15.14 14.42 -18.04
C LEU A 658 14.95 15.67 -17.16
N ILE A 659 13.72 16.13 -16.98
CA ILE A 659 13.41 17.22 -16.03
C ILE A 659 13.79 16.81 -14.59
N GLN A 660 13.45 15.58 -14.17
CA GLN A 660 13.83 15.08 -12.85
C GLN A 660 15.36 14.95 -12.68
N ARG A 661 16.05 14.45 -13.72
CA ARG A 661 17.52 14.36 -13.75
C ARG A 661 18.14 15.75 -13.68
N ALA A 662 17.69 16.69 -14.51
CA ALA A 662 18.12 18.10 -14.47
C ALA A 662 17.89 18.74 -13.09
N GLY A 663 16.83 18.36 -12.38
CA GLY A 663 16.56 18.79 -11.00
C GLY A 663 17.61 18.35 -9.97
N ARG A 664 18.57 17.50 -10.33
CA ARG A 664 19.71 17.09 -9.49
C ARG A 664 20.99 17.86 -9.81
N LEU A 665 21.00 18.64 -10.87
CA LEU A 665 22.12 19.51 -11.20
C LEU A 665 22.11 20.73 -10.27
N GLN A 666 23.22 20.95 -9.56
CA GLN A 666 23.45 22.12 -8.69
C GLN A 666 22.26 22.42 -7.76
N ARG A 667 21.66 21.37 -7.20
CA ARG A 667 20.45 21.44 -6.38
C ARG A 667 20.63 22.22 -5.08
N HIS A 668 21.81 22.10 -4.47
CA HIS A 668 22.13 22.79 -3.23
C HIS A 668 22.93 24.07 -3.49
N GLN A 669 22.67 25.13 -2.72
CA GLN A 669 23.45 26.35 -2.78
C GLN A 669 24.85 26.05 -2.24
N ARG A 670 25.86 26.20 -3.12
CA ARG A 670 27.27 26.03 -2.82
C ARG A 670 27.99 27.19 -3.49
N GLY A 671 29.14 27.56 -3.17
CA GLY A 671 29.89 28.68 -3.79
C GLY A 671 29.83 28.77 -5.33
N GLU A 672 30.74 29.47 -5.96
CA GLU A 672 30.77 29.59 -7.42
C GLU A 672 30.98 28.24 -8.08
N ARG A 673 30.18 27.95 -9.10
CA ARG A 673 30.19 26.74 -9.92
C ARG A 673 30.10 27.11 -11.40
N CYS A 674 30.45 26.15 -12.28
CA CYS A 674 30.13 26.23 -13.69
C CYS A 674 28.60 26.39 -13.92
N LEU A 675 28.20 26.79 -15.11
CA LEU A 675 26.77 26.74 -15.48
C LEU A 675 26.28 25.30 -15.47
N PRO A 676 25.05 25.04 -14.95
CA PRO A 676 24.51 23.69 -14.93
C PRO A 676 24.27 23.17 -16.35
N ARG A 677 24.90 22.05 -16.69
CA ARG A 677 24.86 21.45 -18.03
C ARG A 677 24.35 20.01 -17.95
N LEU A 678 23.35 19.69 -18.77
CA LEU A 678 22.90 18.35 -19.04
C LEU A 678 23.38 17.92 -20.43
N LEU A 679 24.31 16.98 -20.47
CA LEU A 679 24.79 16.36 -21.70
C LEU A 679 23.92 15.17 -22.01
N VAL A 680 23.18 15.19 -23.12
CA VAL A 680 22.27 14.11 -23.48
C VAL A 680 22.90 13.23 -24.55
N LEU A 681 23.17 11.97 -24.19
CA LEU A 681 23.62 10.95 -25.14
C LEU A 681 22.39 10.43 -25.91
N ALA A 682 22.36 10.72 -27.20
CA ALA A 682 21.26 10.40 -28.10
C ALA A 682 21.77 10.15 -29.53
N PRO A 683 21.00 9.45 -30.36
CA PRO A 683 21.34 9.37 -31.79
C PRO A 683 21.46 10.78 -32.42
N PRO A 684 22.24 10.92 -33.50
CA PRO A 684 22.21 12.15 -34.31
C PRO A 684 20.77 12.51 -34.67
N TRP A 685 20.50 13.84 -34.67
CA TRP A 685 19.16 14.30 -35.02
C TRP A 685 18.81 13.94 -36.48
N ALA A 686 17.59 13.47 -36.65
CA ALA A 686 16.99 13.19 -37.95
C ALA A 686 15.56 13.72 -37.94
N ASP A 687 15.17 14.50 -38.94
CA ASP A 687 13.79 14.98 -39.07
C ASP A 687 12.85 13.85 -39.44
N ASP A 688 13.33 12.86 -40.19
CA ASP A 688 12.61 11.66 -40.61
C ASP A 688 13.46 10.42 -40.26
N PRO A 689 13.46 9.98 -38.99
CA PRO A 689 14.21 8.83 -38.52
C PRO A 689 13.54 7.52 -38.95
N ASP A 690 14.33 6.47 -39.19
CA ASP A 690 13.78 5.14 -39.33
C ASP A 690 13.47 4.45 -37.99
N GLU A 691 12.82 3.28 -38.04
CA GLU A 691 12.41 2.51 -36.84
C GLU A 691 13.58 2.04 -35.96
N HIS A 692 14.80 2.00 -36.49
CA HIS A 692 16.01 1.58 -35.77
C HIS A 692 16.85 2.77 -35.29
N TRP A 693 16.39 3.97 -35.48
CA TRP A 693 17.09 5.22 -35.13
C TRP A 693 17.68 5.18 -33.71
N LEU A 694 16.87 4.84 -32.70
CA LEU A 694 17.34 4.79 -31.32
C LEU A 694 18.23 3.55 -31.05
N LYS A 695 17.89 2.40 -31.65
CA LYS A 695 18.56 1.12 -31.43
C LYS A 695 20.02 1.13 -31.86
N ARG A 696 20.35 1.88 -32.91
CA ARG A 696 21.72 1.92 -33.43
C ARG A 696 22.70 2.52 -32.45
N THR A 697 22.31 3.54 -31.72
CA THR A 697 23.16 4.20 -30.72
C THR A 697 22.97 3.66 -29.33
N LEU A 698 21.70 3.45 -28.93
CA LEU A 698 21.29 3.08 -27.56
C LEU A 698 20.30 1.90 -27.57
N PRO A 699 20.76 0.68 -27.89
CA PRO A 699 19.87 -0.50 -27.94
C PRO A 699 19.22 -0.79 -26.59
N GLY A 700 19.94 -0.59 -25.49
CA GLY A 700 19.43 -0.73 -24.13
C GLY A 700 18.30 0.26 -23.82
N THR A 701 18.44 1.51 -24.24
CA THR A 701 17.42 2.54 -24.08
C THR A 701 16.13 2.18 -24.84
N GLN A 702 16.22 1.69 -26.08
CA GLN A 702 15.04 1.25 -26.82
C GLN A 702 14.34 0.04 -26.16
N ALA A 703 15.09 -0.84 -25.52
CA ALA A 703 14.50 -1.97 -24.81
C ALA A 703 13.70 -1.50 -23.55
N VAL A 704 14.11 -0.40 -22.92
CA VAL A 704 13.43 0.21 -21.76
C VAL A 704 12.27 1.09 -22.20
N TYR A 705 12.51 2.01 -23.15
CA TYR A 705 11.51 2.96 -23.67
C TYR A 705 11.05 2.52 -25.06
N ARG A 706 10.11 1.60 -25.11
CA ARG A 706 9.61 0.98 -26.37
C ARG A 706 8.91 1.98 -27.29
N ASP A 707 8.21 2.98 -26.72
CA ASP A 707 7.71 4.13 -27.51
C ASP A 707 8.85 5.08 -27.84
N THR A 708 9.57 4.78 -28.92
CA THR A 708 10.70 5.57 -29.39
C THR A 708 10.29 6.97 -29.82
N SER A 709 9.01 7.19 -30.11
CA SER A 709 8.50 8.52 -30.45
C SER A 709 8.64 9.50 -29.30
N LEU A 710 8.51 9.04 -28.04
CA LEU A 710 8.71 9.90 -26.86
C LEU A 710 10.16 10.41 -26.77
N SER A 711 11.14 9.55 -27.05
CA SER A 711 12.55 9.93 -27.05
C SER A 711 12.84 10.93 -28.20
N TRP A 712 12.26 10.71 -29.39
CA TRP A 712 12.39 11.62 -30.52
C TRP A 712 11.73 12.98 -30.24
N LEU A 713 10.50 13.00 -29.72
CA LEU A 713 9.79 14.22 -29.33
C LEU A 713 10.56 14.99 -28.27
N THR A 714 11.13 14.27 -27.28
CA THR A 714 12.00 14.86 -26.25
C THR A 714 13.23 15.51 -26.87
N GLN A 715 13.88 14.84 -27.84
CA GLN A 715 15.02 15.42 -28.54
C GLN A 715 14.59 16.66 -29.35
N ARG A 716 13.44 16.59 -30.05
CA ARG A 716 12.88 17.71 -30.84
C ARG A 716 12.64 18.95 -29.97
N VAL A 717 11.95 18.80 -28.84
CA VAL A 717 11.62 19.94 -27.98
C VAL A 717 12.88 20.55 -27.33
N LEU A 718 13.81 19.70 -26.85
CA LEU A 718 15.03 20.18 -26.22
C LEU A 718 16.01 20.84 -27.24
N ARG A 719 15.99 20.41 -28.52
CA ARG A 719 16.73 21.12 -29.57
C ARG A 719 16.13 22.46 -29.92
N ARG A 720 14.81 22.61 -29.82
CA ARG A 720 14.12 23.87 -30.02
C ARG A 720 14.40 24.87 -28.89
N LEU A 721 14.43 24.40 -27.65
CA LEU A 721 14.53 25.23 -26.44
C LEU A 721 15.99 25.42 -25.99
N GLU A 722 16.90 24.52 -26.38
CA GLU A 722 18.35 24.51 -26.02
C GLU A 722 18.63 24.41 -24.52
N ALA A 723 17.59 24.44 -23.67
CA ALA A 723 17.70 24.37 -22.23
C ALA A 723 16.40 23.80 -21.62
N ILE A 724 16.50 23.35 -20.38
CA ILE A 724 15.37 23.03 -19.52
C ILE A 724 15.20 24.19 -18.53
N ARG A 725 14.19 25.01 -18.72
CA ARG A 725 13.86 26.15 -17.85
C ARG A 725 12.65 25.85 -17.02
N MET A 726 12.86 25.60 -15.74
CA MET A 726 11.80 25.25 -14.79
C MET A 726 11.64 26.39 -13.78
N PRO A 727 10.42 26.79 -13.46
CA PRO A 727 9.13 26.23 -13.91
C PRO A 727 8.57 26.83 -15.21
N GLU A 728 9.20 27.82 -15.80
CA GLU A 728 8.68 28.70 -16.86
C GLU A 728 8.22 27.91 -18.12
N GLU A 729 9.00 26.90 -18.53
CA GLU A 729 8.75 26.07 -19.72
C GLU A 729 8.19 24.69 -19.38
N ALA A 730 7.86 24.40 -18.11
CA ALA A 730 7.44 23.07 -17.66
C ALA A 730 6.28 22.52 -18.48
N ARG A 731 5.26 23.34 -18.72
CA ARG A 731 4.07 22.92 -19.46
C ARG A 731 4.38 22.67 -20.94
N ASP A 732 5.14 23.55 -21.58
CA ASP A 732 5.57 23.38 -22.99
C ASP A 732 6.42 22.11 -23.15
N LEU A 733 7.36 21.87 -22.25
CA LEU A 733 8.18 20.65 -22.26
C LEU A 733 7.33 19.39 -22.19
N ILE A 734 6.39 19.31 -21.25
CA ILE A 734 5.59 18.13 -20.99
C ILE A 734 4.56 17.90 -22.13
N GLU A 735 3.82 18.94 -22.47
CA GLU A 735 2.72 18.79 -23.47
C GLU A 735 3.25 18.65 -24.90
N SER A 736 4.43 19.21 -25.24
CA SER A 736 5.08 18.95 -26.53
C SER A 736 5.46 17.48 -26.74
N VAL A 737 5.58 16.69 -25.68
CA VAL A 737 5.91 15.27 -25.76
C VAL A 737 4.67 14.39 -25.52
N TYR A 738 3.96 14.61 -24.44
CA TYR A 738 2.83 13.75 -24.05
C TYR A 738 1.51 14.15 -24.73
N GLY A 739 1.31 15.42 -25.03
CA GLY A 739 0.18 15.96 -25.76
C GLY A 739 0.28 15.86 -27.28
N ALA A 740 1.46 15.46 -27.83
CA ALA A 740 1.68 15.38 -29.28
C ALA A 740 0.69 14.44 -29.97
N VAL A 741 0.11 14.91 -31.08
CA VAL A 741 -0.77 14.13 -31.96
C VAL A 741 0.04 13.32 -32.98
N SER A 742 -0.63 12.39 -33.69
CA SER A 742 0.06 11.49 -34.60
C SER A 742 0.78 12.23 -35.75
N ASP A 743 0.21 13.33 -36.21
CA ASP A 743 0.79 14.14 -37.30
C ASP A 743 2.11 14.85 -36.92
N ASP A 744 2.39 14.94 -35.60
CA ASP A 744 3.66 15.49 -35.09
C ASP A 744 4.81 14.49 -35.10
N ILE A 745 4.54 13.22 -35.44
CA ILE A 745 5.46 12.10 -35.26
C ILE A 745 5.80 11.50 -36.61
N PRO A 746 7.08 11.29 -36.91
CA PRO A 746 7.51 10.61 -38.14
C PRO A 746 6.84 9.24 -38.31
N ASP A 747 6.44 8.91 -39.53
CA ASP A 747 5.69 7.70 -39.87
C ASP A 747 6.37 6.42 -39.36
N ALA A 748 7.68 6.33 -39.46
CA ALA A 748 8.44 5.17 -39.00
C ALA A 748 8.37 4.94 -37.46
N LEU A 749 8.08 5.99 -36.68
CA LEU A 749 7.96 5.87 -35.22
C LEU A 749 6.51 5.70 -34.74
N GLN A 750 5.52 5.95 -35.63
CA GLN A 750 4.10 5.83 -35.26
C GLN A 750 3.71 4.40 -34.90
N ALA A 751 4.29 3.40 -35.54
CA ALA A 751 4.01 1.99 -35.24
C ALA A 751 4.33 1.64 -33.79
N ALA A 752 5.51 2.03 -33.28
CA ALA A 752 5.91 1.80 -31.90
C ALA A 752 4.99 2.52 -30.90
N ARG A 753 4.54 3.74 -31.25
CA ARG A 753 3.58 4.50 -30.43
C ARG A 753 2.20 3.85 -30.39
N TYR A 754 1.70 3.35 -31.52
CA TYR A 754 0.41 2.65 -31.56
C TYR A 754 0.45 1.33 -30.80
N GLU A 755 1.55 0.58 -30.94
CA GLU A 755 1.76 -0.64 -30.17
C GLU A 755 1.77 -0.35 -28.66
N GLN A 756 2.53 0.65 -28.23
CA GLN A 756 2.59 1.05 -26.82
C GLN A 756 1.23 1.56 -26.31
N LYS A 757 0.51 2.38 -27.08
CA LYS A 757 -0.85 2.79 -26.72
C LYS A 757 -1.81 1.59 -26.65
N GLY A 758 -1.65 0.58 -27.51
CA GLY A 758 -2.38 -0.67 -27.44
C GLY A 758 -2.09 -1.42 -26.13
N MET A 759 -0.82 -1.58 -25.79
CA MET A 759 -0.40 -2.20 -24.52
C MET A 759 -0.92 -1.42 -23.30
N GLN A 760 -0.87 -0.09 -23.34
CA GLN A 760 -1.40 0.76 -22.27
C GLN A 760 -2.92 0.58 -22.08
N ARG A 761 -3.69 0.51 -23.19
CA ARG A 761 -5.14 0.23 -23.13
C ARG A 761 -5.42 -1.16 -22.57
N THR A 762 -4.63 -2.15 -23.00
CA THR A 762 -4.72 -3.51 -22.46
C THR A 762 -4.44 -3.53 -20.97
N ALA A 763 -3.38 -2.84 -20.52
CA ALA A 763 -3.03 -2.71 -19.11
C ALA A 763 -4.16 -2.06 -18.32
N GLY A 764 -4.76 -0.97 -18.82
CA GLY A 764 -5.92 -0.34 -18.21
C GLY A 764 -7.16 -1.27 -18.15
N SER A 765 -7.41 -2.01 -19.22
CA SER A 765 -8.50 -3.00 -19.25
C SER A 765 -8.26 -4.13 -18.24
N MET A 766 -7.02 -4.61 -18.13
CA MET A 766 -6.64 -5.61 -17.12
C MET A 766 -6.78 -5.06 -15.69
N ALA A 767 -6.41 -3.81 -15.46
CA ALA A 767 -6.60 -3.17 -14.16
C ALA A 767 -8.08 -3.12 -13.77
N ASN A 768 -8.95 -2.74 -14.71
CA ASN A 768 -10.40 -2.72 -14.50
C ASN A 768 -10.97 -4.13 -14.26
N PHE A 769 -10.46 -5.14 -14.95
CA PHE A 769 -10.87 -6.53 -14.76
C PHE A 769 -10.41 -7.08 -13.40
N ASN A 770 -9.19 -6.74 -13.00
CA ASN A 770 -8.58 -7.22 -11.76
C ASN A 770 -9.12 -6.50 -10.52
N ALA A 771 -9.55 -5.26 -10.64
CA ALA A 771 -10.07 -4.49 -9.52
C ALA A 771 -11.47 -4.98 -9.12
N LEU A 772 -11.75 -4.95 -7.82
CA LEU A 772 -13.06 -5.28 -7.27
C LEU A 772 -14.08 -4.23 -7.69
N ASN A 773 -15.28 -4.67 -8.05
CA ASN A 773 -16.42 -3.78 -8.18
C ASN A 773 -16.96 -3.43 -6.78
N LEU A 774 -16.44 -2.37 -6.21
CA LEU A 774 -16.78 -1.97 -4.85
C LEU A 774 -18.21 -1.41 -4.72
N GLU A 775 -18.86 -1.07 -5.83
CA GLU A 775 -20.24 -0.58 -5.83
C GLU A 775 -21.29 -1.68 -5.61
N GLU A 776 -20.94 -2.91 -5.98
CA GLU A 776 -21.83 -4.07 -5.74
C GLU A 776 -21.91 -4.48 -4.27
N GLY A 777 -21.03 -3.93 -3.42
CA GLY A 777 -20.93 -4.27 -2.01
C GLY A 777 -20.06 -5.50 -1.75
N TYR A 778 -19.96 -5.89 -0.47
CA TYR A 778 -19.11 -6.99 -0.02
C TYR A 778 -19.74 -8.35 -0.37
N ILE A 779 -19.67 -8.69 -1.64
CA ILE A 779 -20.20 -9.95 -2.19
C ILE A 779 -19.09 -10.79 -2.81
N LYS A 780 -19.31 -12.11 -2.91
CA LYS A 780 -18.38 -13.03 -3.55
C LYS A 780 -18.57 -12.96 -5.06
N SER A 781 -17.56 -12.44 -5.77
CA SER A 781 -17.44 -12.47 -7.24
C SER A 781 -16.48 -13.56 -7.68
N ASP A 782 -16.46 -13.86 -8.99
CA ASP A 782 -15.54 -14.83 -9.59
C ASP A 782 -14.07 -14.40 -9.49
N GLN A 783 -13.81 -13.13 -9.16
CA GLN A 783 -12.46 -12.58 -8.96
C GLN A 783 -11.74 -13.15 -7.72
N TRP A 784 -12.48 -13.74 -6.76
CA TRP A 784 -11.92 -14.34 -5.54
C TRP A 784 -11.41 -15.77 -5.74
N GLN A 785 -10.70 -16.04 -6.84
CA GLN A 785 -10.10 -17.35 -7.07
C GLN A 785 -8.79 -17.46 -6.28
N GLU A 786 -8.61 -18.57 -5.57
CA GLU A 786 -7.52 -18.81 -4.60
C GLU A 786 -6.12 -18.87 -5.23
N GLU A 787 -6.00 -18.96 -6.55
CA GLU A 787 -4.73 -19.25 -7.25
C GLU A 787 -4.17 -18.10 -8.10
N GLN A 788 -4.84 -16.96 -8.21
CA GLN A 788 -4.33 -15.84 -9.00
C GLN A 788 -3.57 -14.84 -8.12
N GLU A 789 -2.25 -14.76 -8.29
CA GLU A 789 -1.44 -13.65 -7.78
C GLU A 789 -1.67 -12.40 -8.65
N ILE A 790 -2.69 -11.63 -8.31
CA ILE A 790 -2.96 -10.34 -8.95
C ILE A 790 -2.00 -9.31 -8.37
N GLY A 791 -1.08 -8.78 -9.19
CA GLY A 791 -0.14 -7.73 -8.77
C GLY A 791 -0.76 -6.33 -8.76
N THR A 792 -0.16 -5.41 -8.04
CA THR A 792 -0.45 -3.96 -8.10
C THR A 792 0.23 -3.30 -9.29
N ARG A 793 1.12 -3.99 -9.96
CA ARG A 793 1.86 -3.58 -11.15
C ARG A 793 1.76 -4.66 -12.21
N LEU A 794 1.52 -4.24 -13.43
CA LEU A 794 1.62 -5.13 -14.57
C LEU A 794 3.11 -5.23 -14.93
N VAL A 795 3.70 -6.39 -14.68
CA VAL A 795 5.08 -6.66 -15.06
C VAL A 795 5.11 -7.55 -16.28
N ASP A 796 5.88 -7.15 -17.29
CA ASP A 796 6.07 -7.97 -18.49
C ASP A 796 6.69 -9.33 -18.17
N GLU A 797 7.47 -9.37 -17.11
CA GLU A 797 8.19 -10.55 -16.64
C GLU A 797 8.23 -10.59 -15.12
N PRO A 798 7.89 -11.72 -14.48
CA PRO A 798 8.00 -11.88 -13.04
C PRO A 798 9.42 -11.63 -12.53
N THR A 799 9.52 -11.12 -11.31
CA THR A 799 10.81 -10.97 -10.61
C THR A 799 10.97 -12.05 -9.55
N VAL A 800 12.19 -12.53 -9.39
CA VAL A 800 12.58 -13.53 -8.40
C VAL A 800 13.46 -12.87 -7.35
N ASN A 801 13.17 -13.16 -6.08
CA ASN A 801 14.08 -12.82 -5.01
C ASN A 801 15.20 -13.87 -4.94
N VAL A 802 16.40 -13.48 -5.32
CA VAL A 802 17.59 -14.31 -5.25
C VAL A 802 18.33 -13.98 -3.96
N VAL A 803 18.65 -14.99 -3.15
CA VAL A 803 19.45 -14.83 -1.92
C VAL A 803 20.89 -15.15 -2.22
N LEU A 804 21.75 -14.16 -2.04
CA LEU A 804 23.18 -14.33 -2.14
C LEU A 804 23.73 -15.09 -0.94
N LEU A 805 24.56 -16.06 -1.24
CA LEU A 805 25.24 -16.91 -0.29
C LEU A 805 26.76 -16.73 -0.42
N SER A 806 27.46 -16.96 0.65
CA SER A 806 28.92 -17.00 0.72
C SER A 806 29.39 -18.26 1.46
N LEU A 807 30.65 -18.58 1.35
CA LEU A 807 31.28 -19.62 2.17
C LEU A 807 32.10 -18.98 3.27
N THR A 808 32.00 -19.52 4.48
CA THR A 808 32.90 -19.19 5.59
C THR A 808 34.28 -19.79 5.39
N ASP A 809 35.25 -19.40 6.21
CA ASP A 809 36.62 -20.00 6.19
C ASP A 809 36.58 -21.52 6.42
N ASP A 810 35.57 -22.01 7.15
CA ASP A 810 35.33 -23.45 7.38
C ASP A 810 34.55 -24.12 6.24
N ASN A 811 34.32 -23.42 5.12
CA ASN A 811 33.59 -23.91 3.95
C ASN A 811 32.09 -24.21 4.23
N GLU A 812 31.52 -23.54 5.22
CA GLU A 812 30.09 -23.61 5.53
C GLU A 812 29.33 -22.52 4.80
N LEU A 813 28.07 -22.84 4.45
CA LEU A 813 27.16 -21.92 3.75
C LEU A 813 26.65 -20.82 4.70
N ALA A 814 26.85 -19.58 4.33
CA ALA A 814 26.39 -18.42 5.07
C ALA A 814 25.61 -17.46 4.18
N LEU A 815 24.76 -16.62 4.78
CA LEU A 815 24.13 -15.50 4.08
C LEU A 815 25.18 -14.42 3.79
N TRP A 816 25.08 -13.78 2.63
CA TRP A 816 26.01 -12.71 2.20
C TRP A 816 26.18 -11.58 3.22
N ALA A 817 25.09 -11.18 3.86
CA ALA A 817 25.09 -10.13 4.90
C ALA A 817 25.58 -10.62 6.28
N GLY A 818 26.07 -11.85 6.39
CA GLY A 818 26.58 -12.45 7.63
C GLY A 818 25.48 -12.73 8.67
N GLU A 819 25.82 -12.62 9.95
CA GLU A 819 24.92 -12.93 11.07
C GLU A 819 24.17 -11.68 11.60
N SER A 820 23.51 -10.91 10.76
CA SER A 820 22.67 -9.81 11.20
C SER A 820 21.24 -10.28 11.48
N ARG A 821 20.48 -9.54 12.29
CA ARG A 821 19.06 -9.85 12.62
C ARG A 821 18.17 -10.02 11.36
N HIS A 822 18.52 -9.37 10.24
CA HIS A 822 17.79 -9.40 8.97
C HIS A 822 18.69 -9.86 7.81
N ALA A 823 19.63 -10.74 8.09
CA ALA A 823 20.59 -11.23 7.10
C ALA A 823 19.90 -11.83 5.87
N ASP A 824 18.77 -12.50 6.05
CA ASP A 824 17.93 -13.05 5.00
C ASP A 824 17.41 -12.00 4.01
N MET A 825 16.97 -10.84 4.50
CA MET A 825 16.52 -9.74 3.65
C MET A 825 17.69 -8.93 3.07
N LEU A 826 18.73 -8.72 3.86
CA LEU A 826 19.90 -7.94 3.47
C LEU A 826 20.73 -8.64 2.38
N SER A 827 20.67 -9.97 2.31
CA SER A 827 21.34 -10.76 1.29
C SER A 827 20.56 -10.92 0.00
N GLN A 828 19.37 -10.33 -0.12
CA GLN A 828 18.52 -10.50 -1.31
C GLN A 828 18.83 -9.47 -2.39
N VAL A 829 18.74 -9.94 -3.64
CA VAL A 829 18.68 -9.13 -4.86
C VAL A 829 17.46 -9.54 -5.67
N LYS A 830 16.76 -8.58 -6.28
CA LYS A 830 15.64 -8.86 -7.19
C LYS A 830 16.16 -8.93 -8.62
N LEU A 831 15.90 -10.06 -9.27
CA LEU A 831 16.23 -10.30 -10.69
C LEU A 831 14.96 -10.63 -11.46
N ARG A 832 14.95 -10.34 -12.78
CA ARG A 832 13.89 -10.84 -13.67
C ARG A 832 13.98 -12.36 -13.76
N GLN A 833 12.87 -13.04 -13.99
CA GLN A 833 12.82 -14.50 -14.13
C GLN A 833 13.84 -15.01 -15.16
N SER A 834 13.92 -14.36 -16.33
CA SER A 834 14.89 -14.70 -17.39
C SER A 834 16.35 -14.50 -16.98
N GLN A 835 16.62 -13.66 -16.01
CA GLN A 835 17.95 -13.46 -15.43
C GLN A 835 18.23 -14.49 -14.36
N ALA A 836 17.27 -14.72 -13.45
CA ALA A 836 17.39 -15.68 -12.37
C ALA A 836 17.56 -17.13 -12.88
N THR A 837 16.91 -17.47 -13.99
CA THR A 837 17.06 -18.80 -14.63
C THR A 837 18.44 -19.06 -15.27
N LYS A 838 19.23 -18.00 -15.50
CA LYS A 838 20.61 -18.14 -15.98
C LYS A 838 21.59 -18.49 -14.87
N LEU A 839 21.22 -18.25 -13.63
CA LEU A 839 22.05 -18.56 -12.47
C LEU A 839 22.09 -20.07 -12.23
N THR A 840 23.25 -20.58 -11.86
CA THR A 840 23.42 -22.01 -11.54
C THR A 840 22.70 -22.31 -10.23
N SER A 841 21.94 -23.41 -10.22
CA SER A 841 21.30 -23.90 -9.00
C SER A 841 22.35 -24.30 -7.96
N LEU A 842 22.01 -24.08 -6.68
CA LEU A 842 22.89 -24.47 -5.58
C LEU A 842 23.26 -25.95 -5.67
N SER A 843 24.56 -26.26 -5.54
CA SER A 843 25.06 -27.63 -5.59
C SER A 843 24.44 -28.49 -4.48
N GLY A 844 24.05 -29.74 -4.78
CA GLY A 844 23.44 -30.67 -3.81
C GLY A 844 24.27 -30.91 -2.54
N ARG A 845 25.60 -30.69 -2.60
CA ARG A 845 26.48 -30.75 -1.41
C ARG A 845 26.10 -29.76 -0.30
N TYR A 846 25.41 -28.68 -0.65
CA TYR A 846 24.98 -27.63 0.29
C TYR A 846 23.49 -27.73 0.68
N GLU A 847 22.77 -28.72 0.18
CA GLU A 847 21.30 -28.81 0.39
C GLU A 847 20.92 -28.89 1.87
N SER A 848 21.64 -29.69 2.68
CA SER A 848 21.36 -29.77 4.12
C SER A 848 21.64 -28.47 4.86
N GLN A 849 22.68 -27.74 4.47
CA GLN A 849 22.99 -26.43 5.08
C GLN A 849 21.98 -25.37 4.68
N TRP A 850 21.51 -25.40 3.44
CA TRP A 850 20.44 -24.52 2.96
C TRP A 850 19.11 -24.77 3.71
N LEU A 851 18.73 -26.02 3.93
CA LEU A 851 17.57 -26.36 4.73
C LEU A 851 17.68 -25.83 6.17
N THR A 852 18.84 -25.90 6.78
CA THR A 852 19.11 -25.33 8.11
C THR A 852 18.93 -23.81 8.11
N LEU A 853 19.40 -23.11 7.08
CA LEU A 853 19.17 -21.67 6.93
C LEU A 853 17.67 -21.34 6.75
N GLN A 854 16.93 -22.15 5.98
CA GLN A 854 15.47 -21.98 5.81
C GLN A 854 14.68 -22.24 7.10
N GLU A 855 15.14 -23.13 7.97
CA GLU A 855 14.54 -23.32 9.29
C GLU A 855 14.78 -22.12 10.19
N ARG A 856 15.97 -21.54 10.16
CA ARG A 856 16.33 -20.34 10.91
C ARG A 856 15.62 -19.09 10.38
N TYR A 857 15.50 -18.95 9.06
CA TYR A 857 14.92 -17.80 8.37
C TYR A 857 13.76 -18.24 7.46
N LYS A 858 12.56 -18.26 7.99
CA LYS A 858 11.37 -18.79 7.28
C LYS A 858 11.08 -18.10 5.93
N ALA A 859 11.46 -16.83 5.77
CA ALA A 859 11.30 -16.08 4.52
C ALA A 859 12.10 -16.66 3.36
N LEU A 860 13.18 -17.37 3.62
CA LEU A 860 14.02 -18.00 2.59
C LEU A 860 13.31 -19.13 1.81
N LYS A 861 12.19 -19.66 2.30
CA LYS A 861 11.39 -20.68 1.60
C LYS A 861 10.86 -20.24 0.23
N TYR A 862 10.73 -18.92 0.04
CA TYR A 862 10.17 -18.31 -1.17
C TYR A 862 11.25 -17.60 -2.00
N THR A 863 12.51 -17.96 -1.83
CA THR A 863 13.64 -17.34 -2.51
C THR A 863 14.47 -18.38 -3.24
N GLN A 864 15.19 -17.94 -4.28
CA GLN A 864 16.14 -18.75 -5.00
C GLN A 864 17.54 -18.58 -4.37
N PRO A 865 18.16 -19.64 -3.83
CA PRO A 865 19.53 -19.54 -3.33
C PRO A 865 20.53 -19.42 -4.48
N TRP A 866 21.54 -18.59 -4.29
CA TRP A 866 22.63 -18.44 -5.26
C TRP A 866 23.97 -18.23 -4.57
N LEU A 867 24.94 -19.07 -4.93
CA LEU A 867 26.32 -19.02 -4.48
C LEU A 867 27.22 -18.55 -5.64
N PRO A 868 27.57 -17.25 -5.72
CA PRO A 868 28.33 -16.71 -6.86
C PRO A 868 29.69 -17.34 -7.08
N SER A 869 30.38 -17.78 -6.00
CA SER A 869 31.68 -18.41 -6.08
C SER A 869 31.67 -19.76 -6.79
N ASP A 870 30.50 -20.41 -6.85
CA ASP A 870 30.31 -21.77 -7.44
C ASP A 870 29.58 -21.70 -8.80
N ASP A 871 29.26 -20.49 -9.28
CA ASP A 871 28.50 -20.27 -10.53
C ASP A 871 29.44 -19.86 -11.68
N PRO A 872 29.50 -20.63 -12.77
CA PRO A 872 30.25 -20.25 -13.98
C PRO A 872 29.53 -19.24 -14.85
N ASN A 873 28.20 -19.06 -14.68
CA ASN A 873 27.33 -18.24 -15.53
C ASN A 873 27.01 -16.85 -14.94
N GLY A 874 27.41 -16.61 -13.70
CA GLY A 874 27.17 -15.35 -13.02
C GLY A 874 28.20 -15.05 -11.98
N ASP A 875 28.38 -13.78 -11.67
CA ASP A 875 29.28 -13.30 -10.64
C ASP A 875 28.64 -12.20 -9.83
N TYR A 876 29.09 -12.04 -8.60
CA TYR A 876 28.68 -10.96 -7.72
C TYR A 876 29.89 -10.36 -7.01
N ASP A 877 29.96 -9.06 -7.10
CA ASP A 877 30.97 -8.28 -6.41
C ASP A 877 30.34 -7.03 -5.77
N THR A 878 30.96 -6.56 -4.69
CA THR A 878 30.47 -5.38 -3.95
C THR A 878 30.61 -4.06 -4.72
N GLN A 879 31.39 -4.03 -5.79
CA GLN A 879 31.56 -2.85 -6.67
C GLN A 879 30.62 -2.89 -7.88
N TRP A 880 30.32 -4.08 -8.40
CA TRP A 880 29.59 -4.24 -9.67
C TRP A 880 28.16 -4.77 -9.48
N GLY A 881 27.85 -5.38 -8.36
CA GLY A 881 26.62 -6.13 -8.18
C GLY A 881 26.56 -7.42 -9.01
N VAL A 882 25.35 -7.84 -9.39
CA VAL A 882 25.15 -9.06 -10.20
C VAL A 882 25.55 -8.82 -11.65
N ARG A 883 26.46 -9.64 -12.15
CA ARG A 883 26.83 -9.79 -13.56
C ARG A 883 26.32 -11.12 -14.09
N LEU A 884 25.72 -11.09 -15.26
CA LEU A 884 25.21 -12.26 -15.97
C LEU A 884 26.02 -12.47 -17.24
N GLY A 885 26.66 -13.64 -17.39
CA GLY A 885 27.49 -14.01 -18.53
C GLY A 885 28.60 -14.93 -18.10
N SER A 886 29.20 -15.65 -19.04
CA SER A 886 30.36 -16.51 -18.75
C SER A 886 31.52 -15.69 -18.18
N LYS A 887 32.09 -16.13 -17.07
CA LYS A 887 33.35 -15.57 -16.57
C LYS A 887 34.41 -15.71 -17.68
N GLU A 888 34.85 -14.60 -18.27
CA GLU A 888 36.10 -14.64 -19.03
C GLU A 888 37.21 -14.99 -18.04
N PRO A 889 38.05 -15.95 -18.36
CA PRO A 889 39.20 -16.24 -17.49
C PRO A 889 40.00 -14.96 -17.33
N ALA A 890 40.30 -14.56 -16.09
CA ALA A 890 41.16 -13.43 -15.79
C ALA A 890 42.48 -13.58 -16.58
N PRO A 891 42.96 -12.50 -17.22
CA PRO A 891 44.18 -12.55 -18.04
C PRO A 891 45.42 -13.00 -17.29
#